data_aa5675ad08f39231a47e486d575c12f2
#
_entry.id   aa5675ad08f39231a47e486d575c12f2
#
_cell.length_a   1.000
_cell.length_b   1.000
_cell.length_c   1.000
_cell.angle_alpha   90.00
_cell.angle_beta   90.00
_cell.angle_gamma   90.00
#
_symmetry.space_group_name_H-M   'P 1'
#
loop_
_entity.id
_entity.type
_entity.pdbx_description
1 polymer ?
#
loop_
_entity_poly.entity_id
_entity_poly.type
_entity_poly.pdbx_seq_one_letter_code
_entity_poly.pdbx_strand_id
1 'polypeptide(L)'
;MRIRKNGAEMLARAGRSSLLASVAAAALSIAPAAQAVVPNDNLSPEDIVDGTDVNGVGIMYRDDGFVCTGTLINPRTVIFAAHCVNDLSTPDYSTVNGGVPVAFAFQSDARPGLIDWISNGYRTNTALSVYNVNNIAYHPDSLDPPALSFLYGDVAMATLDTPAADVPTWTMLFSALPAPAAINETTGPGYHVTVTGYGRTGSGTTGNSVGIDFRRKTAENFLGMLGSLDDIDSFLFGAPGGYTQNLYQTDFDDPDRENPFDFNAFKDDALPNEGNTAGGDSGGPLILDQAFSEKTILGVLSGGSRYFFEQPESSYGGTSFYQPLYLFWDWIAQNNPYRYATTKAGDGKWSDADHWVTALDPNYRIIDSNGSLVNGVPTSPGAGAFGEDDAQKFGQLCYQPTDGSDNVCYDVGTDTLIVNGEPATGETQAVANAGGKTVSNNKGKVEIAERSPTAANASLNSTAQPQAEGDVSATALPDATLANGLPGASGFVPDNIDPVASQGVIGRYYDVTLSAAGTTTLDTDVTIDRFTISGGESALDITSEGSLTSEMDVAHLAGRVNVDGSLTSTGDYFLLSGLLSGSGTLRAPFLTSVMGTIAPGGVGTVGTLSVEGNAILTSGSTLHIDIGPNGASDVLAV
;
A
#
# COMPACT_ATOMS: atom_id res chain seq x y z
N MET A 1 -53.74 -6.72 -15.34
CA MET A 1 -53.52 -7.41 -14.06
C MET A 1 -52.16 -8.10 -14.07
N ARG A 2 -51.09 -7.31 -13.91
CA ARG A 2 -49.70 -7.76 -13.83
C ARG A 2 -48.92 -6.82 -12.92
N ILE A 3 -49.19 -6.88 -11.62
CA ILE A 3 -48.40 -6.22 -10.58
C ILE A 3 -48.48 -7.15 -9.36
N ARG A 4 -47.51 -8.01 -9.17
CA ARG A 4 -47.19 -8.71 -7.91
C ARG A 4 -46.16 -9.82 -8.18
N LYS A 5 -44.93 -9.46 -8.57
CA LYS A 5 -43.77 -10.38 -8.47
C LYS A 5 -42.48 -9.73 -7.93
N ASN A 6 -42.37 -8.39 -7.96
CA ASN A 6 -41.14 -7.73 -7.56
C ASN A 6 -40.97 -7.50 -6.04
N GLY A 7 -42.06 -7.59 -5.25
CA GLY A 7 -41.95 -7.38 -3.80
C GLY A 7 -41.41 -8.58 -3.00
N ALA A 8 -41.66 -9.78 -3.51
CA ALA A 8 -41.21 -11.00 -2.81
C ALA A 8 -39.70 -11.31 -3.03
N GLU A 9 -39.16 -10.93 -4.18
CA GLU A 9 -37.72 -11.08 -4.45
C GLU A 9 -36.88 -10.03 -3.74
N MET A 10 -37.36 -8.80 -3.58
CA MET A 10 -36.70 -7.77 -2.79
C MET A 10 -36.64 -8.12 -1.29
N LEU A 11 -37.73 -8.63 -0.74
CA LEU A 11 -37.79 -9.09 0.66
C LEU A 11 -36.93 -10.34 0.89
N ALA A 12 -36.83 -11.23 -0.11
CA ALA A 12 -35.98 -12.41 -0.02
C ALA A 12 -34.47 -12.08 -0.11
N ARG A 13 -34.11 -11.03 -0.88
CA ARG A 13 -32.72 -10.54 -0.96
C ARG A 13 -32.32 -9.77 0.31
N ALA A 14 -33.18 -8.87 0.81
CA ALA A 14 -32.92 -8.16 2.07
C ALA A 14 -32.85 -9.11 3.27
N GLY A 15 -33.67 -10.16 3.30
CA GLY A 15 -33.63 -11.18 4.36
C GLY A 15 -32.40 -12.09 4.29
N ARG A 16 -31.87 -12.35 3.10
CA ARG A 16 -30.64 -13.15 2.95
C ARG A 16 -29.38 -12.35 3.29
N SER A 17 -29.31 -11.07 2.91
CA SER A 17 -28.19 -10.21 3.25
C SER A 17 -28.09 -9.96 4.75
N SER A 18 -29.21 -9.76 5.46
CA SER A 18 -29.20 -9.58 6.91
C SER A 18 -28.90 -10.89 7.68
N LEU A 19 -29.24 -12.07 7.13
CA LEU A 19 -28.87 -13.34 7.76
C LEU A 19 -27.39 -13.67 7.54
N LEU A 20 -26.85 -13.39 6.36
CA LEU A 20 -25.43 -13.60 6.05
C LEU A 20 -24.54 -12.62 6.83
N ALA A 21 -24.93 -11.35 6.92
CA ALA A 21 -24.23 -10.34 7.73
C ALA A 21 -24.23 -10.72 9.24
N SER A 22 -25.34 -11.24 9.75
CA SER A 22 -25.40 -11.70 11.15
C SER A 22 -24.56 -12.97 11.39
N VAL A 23 -24.41 -13.85 10.41
CA VAL A 23 -23.58 -15.04 10.52
C VAL A 23 -22.09 -14.67 10.42
N ALA A 24 -21.72 -13.75 9.51
CA ALA A 24 -20.36 -13.26 9.40
C ALA A 24 -19.92 -12.45 10.63
N ALA A 25 -20.78 -11.55 11.13
CA ALA A 25 -20.53 -10.83 12.38
C ALA A 25 -20.44 -11.76 13.60
N ALA A 26 -21.25 -12.82 13.63
CA ALA A 26 -21.20 -13.84 14.68
C ALA A 26 -19.93 -14.71 14.58
N ALA A 27 -19.43 -15.00 13.38
CA ALA A 27 -18.16 -15.71 13.17
C ALA A 27 -16.96 -14.88 13.66
N LEU A 28 -16.94 -13.57 13.40
CA LEU A 28 -15.93 -12.66 13.93
C LEU A 28 -15.97 -12.49 15.46
N SER A 29 -17.15 -12.67 16.08
CA SER A 29 -17.32 -12.49 17.53
C SER A 29 -17.07 -13.75 18.38
N ILE A 30 -17.03 -14.95 17.78
CA ILE A 30 -16.96 -16.25 18.51
C ILE A 30 -15.60 -16.95 18.32
N ALA A 31 -14.76 -16.50 17.38
CA ALA A 31 -13.45 -17.10 17.17
C ALA A 31 -12.58 -16.98 18.44
N PRO A 32 -12.01 -18.08 18.98
CA PRO A 32 -10.96 -17.97 19.99
C PRO A 32 -9.82 -17.14 19.40
N ALA A 33 -9.11 -16.41 20.25
CA ALA A 33 -8.01 -15.54 19.84
C ALA A 33 -7.03 -16.31 18.95
N ALA A 34 -7.01 -15.96 17.70
CA ALA A 34 -6.15 -16.51 16.66
C ALA A 34 -5.28 -15.38 16.11
N GLN A 35 -4.09 -15.61 15.56
CA GLN A 35 -3.00 -14.61 15.55
C GLN A 35 -2.24 -14.57 14.20
N ALA A 36 -1.48 -13.47 13.85
CA ALA A 36 -0.76 -13.23 12.58
C ALA A 36 0.77 -13.30 12.74
N VAL A 37 1.55 -13.54 11.66
CA VAL A 37 3.01 -13.76 11.64
C VAL A 37 3.45 -14.85 12.62
N VAL A 38 4.29 -15.76 12.23
CA VAL A 38 4.79 -16.86 13.08
C VAL A 38 6.09 -16.42 13.74
N PRO A 39 6.15 -16.19 15.05
CA PRO A 39 7.38 -15.88 15.76
C PRO A 39 8.27 -17.11 15.96
N ASN A 40 9.54 -16.91 16.28
CA ASN A 40 10.42 -17.96 16.76
C ASN A 40 9.91 -18.52 18.13
N ASP A 41 10.40 -19.69 18.53
CA ASP A 41 9.89 -20.39 19.72
C ASP A 41 10.23 -19.70 21.05
N ASN A 42 11.12 -18.69 21.06
CA ASN A 42 11.43 -17.86 22.22
C ASN A 42 10.37 -16.80 22.51
N LEU A 43 9.45 -16.57 21.59
CA LEU A 43 8.38 -15.58 21.68
C LEU A 43 7.01 -16.26 21.62
N SER A 44 6.08 -15.71 22.35
CA SER A 44 4.66 -16.03 22.11
C SER A 44 4.11 -15.08 21.03
N PRO A 45 3.07 -15.49 20.33
CA PRO A 45 2.39 -14.62 19.38
C PRO A 45 1.84 -13.31 19.98
N GLU A 46 1.61 -13.25 21.28
CA GLU A 46 1.22 -12.01 21.98
C GLU A 46 2.38 -11.01 22.06
N ASP A 47 3.62 -11.49 22.11
CA ASP A 47 4.81 -10.65 22.23
C ASP A 47 5.09 -9.86 20.94
N ILE A 48 4.56 -10.31 19.79
CA ILE A 48 4.74 -9.69 18.50
C ILE A 48 3.53 -8.88 18.01
N VAL A 49 2.50 -8.71 18.83
CA VAL A 49 1.38 -7.81 18.50
C VAL A 49 1.90 -6.37 18.40
N ASP A 50 1.62 -5.72 17.26
CA ASP A 50 2.00 -4.32 17.07
C ASP A 50 1.24 -3.42 18.05
N GLY A 51 2.00 -2.77 18.93
CA GLY A 51 1.47 -1.84 19.93
C GLY A 51 1.01 -0.50 19.37
N THR A 52 1.29 -0.21 18.09
CA THR A 52 0.82 1.01 17.41
C THR A 52 -0.64 0.81 17.02
N ASP A 53 -1.53 1.66 17.50
CA ASP A 53 -2.97 1.50 17.23
C ASP A 53 -3.27 1.56 15.73
N VAL A 54 -2.80 2.62 15.04
CA VAL A 54 -2.98 2.81 13.59
C VAL A 54 -1.63 3.12 12.94
N ASN A 55 -1.19 2.35 11.93
CA ASN A 55 0.12 2.55 11.30
C ASN A 55 0.16 2.46 9.76
N GLY A 56 -0.99 2.44 9.09
CA GLY A 56 -1.07 2.38 7.63
C GLY A 56 -0.91 0.97 7.02
N VAL A 57 -0.60 -0.05 7.81
CA VAL A 57 -0.74 -1.45 7.40
C VAL A 57 -2.08 -1.96 7.90
N GLY A 58 -2.95 -2.40 7.00
CA GLY A 58 -4.32 -2.79 7.28
C GLY A 58 -4.65 -4.21 6.84
N ILE A 59 -5.61 -4.82 7.51
CA ILE A 59 -6.21 -6.06 7.05
C ILE A 59 -7.17 -5.77 5.90
N MET A 60 -7.06 -6.52 4.81
CA MET A 60 -8.09 -6.63 3.81
C MET A 60 -9.10 -7.70 4.22
N TYR A 61 -10.37 -7.37 4.18
CA TYR A 61 -11.45 -8.33 4.39
C TYR A 61 -12.46 -8.25 3.25
N ARG A 62 -12.73 -9.39 2.61
CA ARG A 62 -13.81 -9.57 1.64
C ARG A 62 -15.02 -10.20 2.33
N ASP A 63 -16.23 -9.81 1.95
CA ASP A 63 -17.46 -10.33 2.56
C ASP A 63 -17.66 -11.85 2.36
N ASP A 64 -16.98 -12.44 1.38
CA ASP A 64 -16.93 -13.89 1.18
C ASP A 64 -15.94 -14.62 2.12
N GLY A 65 -15.33 -13.90 3.07
CA GLY A 65 -14.45 -14.43 4.11
C GLY A 65 -12.98 -14.53 3.73
N PHE A 66 -12.55 -13.89 2.63
CA PHE A 66 -11.16 -13.83 2.23
C PHE A 66 -10.40 -12.77 3.04
N VAL A 67 -9.19 -13.10 3.50
CA VAL A 67 -8.35 -12.22 4.31
C VAL A 67 -6.98 -12.07 3.68
N CYS A 68 -6.52 -10.83 3.57
CA CYS A 68 -5.18 -10.44 3.19
C CYS A 68 -4.72 -9.25 4.03
N THR A 69 -3.52 -8.76 3.75
CA THR A 69 -2.93 -7.56 4.33
C THR A 69 -2.62 -6.57 3.22
N GLY A 70 -2.60 -5.28 3.50
CA GLY A 70 -2.21 -4.26 2.52
C GLY A 70 -1.68 -3.00 3.19
N THR A 71 -1.07 -2.12 2.41
CA THR A 71 -0.35 -0.94 2.90
C THR A 71 -0.88 0.33 2.25
N LEU A 72 -1.26 1.30 3.06
CA LEU A 72 -1.73 2.61 2.62
C LEU A 72 -0.55 3.43 2.11
N ILE A 73 -0.56 3.80 0.82
CA ILE A 73 0.51 4.54 0.15
C ILE A 73 0.18 6.03 -0.07
N ASN A 74 -1.06 6.39 -0.01
CA ASN A 74 -1.61 7.75 0.04
C ASN A 74 -3.01 7.68 0.67
N PRO A 75 -3.70 8.78 0.97
CA PRO A 75 -4.98 8.72 1.69
C PRO A 75 -6.08 7.87 1.05
N ARG A 76 -5.98 7.54 -0.23
CA ARG A 76 -7.01 6.78 -0.97
C ARG A 76 -6.55 5.44 -1.51
N THR A 77 -5.25 5.13 -1.49
CA THR A 77 -4.73 3.96 -2.20
C THR A 77 -4.03 3.01 -1.26
N VAL A 78 -4.45 1.76 -1.28
CA VAL A 78 -3.80 0.63 -0.59
C VAL A 78 -3.15 -0.27 -1.62
N ILE A 79 -1.85 -0.58 -1.47
CA ILE A 79 -1.14 -1.58 -2.26
C ILE A 79 -1.14 -2.92 -1.55
N PHE A 80 -1.36 -4.03 -2.28
CA PHE A 80 -1.43 -5.38 -1.75
C PHE A 80 -1.24 -6.43 -2.86
N ALA A 81 -1.43 -7.72 -2.57
CA ALA A 81 -1.21 -8.80 -3.55
C ALA A 81 -2.42 -8.99 -4.49
N ALA A 82 -2.14 -9.24 -5.76
CA ALA A 82 -3.18 -9.47 -6.77
C ALA A 82 -3.95 -10.77 -6.53
N HIS A 83 -3.31 -11.84 -6.04
CA HIS A 83 -3.98 -13.12 -5.77
C HIS A 83 -5.09 -13.01 -4.72
N CYS A 84 -5.13 -11.92 -3.95
CA CYS A 84 -6.23 -11.63 -3.03
C CYS A 84 -7.54 -11.28 -3.75
N VAL A 85 -7.48 -10.87 -5.02
CA VAL A 85 -8.61 -10.29 -5.76
C VAL A 85 -8.69 -10.70 -7.23
N ASN A 86 -7.69 -11.38 -7.82
CA ASN A 86 -7.66 -11.69 -9.25
C ASN A 86 -8.51 -12.91 -9.63
N ASP A 87 -9.22 -13.50 -8.68
CA ASP A 87 -10.21 -14.56 -8.93
C ASP A 87 -11.55 -14.03 -9.45
N LEU A 88 -11.79 -12.72 -9.36
CA LEU A 88 -12.92 -12.03 -9.94
C LEU A 88 -12.45 -10.89 -10.84
N SER A 89 -13.30 -10.44 -11.75
CA SER A 89 -13.02 -9.25 -12.54
C SER A 89 -13.12 -7.97 -11.67
N THR A 90 -12.36 -6.93 -12.00
CA THR A 90 -12.34 -5.70 -11.19
C THR A 90 -13.71 -5.06 -10.96
N PRO A 91 -14.67 -5.06 -11.93
CA PRO A 91 -16.02 -4.55 -11.69
C PRO A 91 -16.83 -5.34 -10.66
N ASP A 92 -16.49 -6.61 -10.42
CA ASP A 92 -17.22 -7.49 -9.50
C ASP A 92 -16.96 -7.13 -8.02
N TYR A 93 -16.04 -6.23 -7.73
CA TYR A 93 -15.75 -5.70 -6.39
C TYR A 93 -16.48 -4.40 -6.07
N SER A 94 -17.23 -3.82 -7.00
CA SER A 94 -17.95 -2.58 -6.77
C SER A 94 -19.26 -2.81 -6.00
N THR A 95 -19.34 -2.35 -4.76
CA THR A 95 -20.57 -2.40 -3.94
C THR A 95 -21.70 -1.59 -4.54
N VAL A 96 -21.40 -0.53 -5.28
CA VAL A 96 -22.39 0.29 -6.01
C VAL A 96 -23.13 -0.54 -7.05
N ASN A 97 -22.48 -1.53 -7.65
CA ASN A 97 -23.05 -2.43 -8.65
C ASN A 97 -23.50 -3.77 -8.06
N GLY A 98 -23.48 -3.93 -6.73
CA GLY A 98 -23.87 -5.18 -6.07
C GLY A 98 -22.82 -6.27 -6.16
N GLY A 99 -21.55 -5.91 -6.36
CA GLY A 99 -20.41 -6.81 -6.30
C GLY A 99 -20.02 -7.21 -4.88
N VAL A 100 -18.92 -7.96 -4.75
CA VAL A 100 -18.38 -8.42 -3.47
C VAL A 100 -17.81 -7.23 -2.68
N PRO A 101 -18.33 -6.94 -1.48
CA PRO A 101 -17.76 -5.91 -0.63
C PRO A 101 -16.35 -6.23 -0.17
N VAL A 102 -15.48 -5.22 -0.18
CA VAL A 102 -14.11 -5.29 0.32
C VAL A 102 -13.85 -4.09 1.22
N ALA A 103 -13.17 -4.30 2.34
CA ALA A 103 -12.71 -3.23 3.21
C ALA A 103 -11.25 -3.40 3.60
N PHE A 104 -10.63 -2.27 3.97
CA PHE A 104 -9.39 -2.24 4.72
C PHE A 104 -9.63 -1.64 6.10
N ALA A 105 -9.09 -2.30 7.14
CA ALA A 105 -9.12 -1.79 8.51
C ALA A 105 -7.70 -1.66 9.04
N PHE A 106 -7.34 -0.49 9.59
CA PHE A 106 -5.96 -0.12 9.91
C PHE A 106 -5.65 -0.11 11.41
N GLN A 107 -6.60 -0.42 12.28
CA GLN A 107 -6.34 -0.55 13.71
C GLN A 107 -5.53 -1.82 14.00
N SER A 108 -4.72 -1.80 15.05
CA SER A 108 -3.98 -2.97 15.54
C SER A 108 -4.91 -4.15 15.83
N ASP A 109 -6.06 -3.91 16.48
CA ASP A 109 -7.20 -4.84 16.50
C ASP A 109 -8.28 -4.35 15.52
N ALA A 110 -8.33 -4.95 14.35
CA ALA A 110 -9.25 -4.56 13.28
C ALA A 110 -10.68 -5.10 13.46
N ARG A 111 -10.89 -6.03 14.41
CA ARG A 111 -12.17 -6.72 14.60
C ARG A 111 -13.34 -5.79 14.85
N PRO A 112 -13.25 -4.78 15.75
CA PRO A 112 -14.37 -3.84 15.98
C PRO A 112 -14.79 -3.10 14.71
N GLY A 113 -13.82 -2.61 13.92
CA GLY A 113 -14.09 -1.91 12.67
C GLY A 113 -14.76 -2.80 11.62
N LEU A 114 -14.26 -4.03 11.43
CA LEU A 114 -14.84 -4.99 10.49
C LEU A 114 -16.27 -5.42 10.87
N ILE A 115 -16.54 -5.64 12.16
CA ILE A 115 -17.89 -5.94 12.67
C ILE A 115 -18.84 -4.76 12.37
N ASP A 116 -18.39 -3.52 12.63
CA ASP A 116 -19.16 -2.33 12.34
C ASP A 116 -19.44 -2.21 10.82
N TRP A 117 -18.42 -2.35 9.97
CA TRP A 117 -18.54 -2.30 8.53
C TRP A 117 -19.57 -3.29 7.97
N ILE A 118 -19.53 -4.57 8.40
CA ILE A 118 -20.50 -5.59 8.00
C ILE A 118 -21.90 -5.22 8.50
N SER A 119 -22.03 -4.78 9.77
CA SER A 119 -23.30 -4.50 10.42
C SER A 119 -24.00 -3.28 9.86
N ASN A 120 -23.23 -2.30 9.38
CA ASN A 120 -23.70 -1.02 8.83
C ASN A 120 -23.89 -1.04 7.30
N GLY A 121 -23.88 -2.23 6.68
CA GLY A 121 -24.10 -2.38 5.25
C GLY A 121 -22.91 -1.90 4.41
N TYR A 122 -21.70 -2.26 4.83
CA TYR A 122 -20.44 -2.04 4.11
C TYR A 122 -20.09 -0.55 3.94
N ARG A 123 -20.22 0.21 5.00
CA ARG A 123 -19.92 1.65 5.00
C ARG A 123 -18.63 1.94 5.76
N THR A 124 -17.85 2.87 5.23
CA THR A 124 -16.71 3.44 5.92
C THR A 124 -17.08 4.00 7.28
N ASN A 125 -16.22 3.74 8.27
CA ASN A 125 -16.26 4.35 9.59
C ASN A 125 -14.84 4.81 9.98
N THR A 126 -14.56 6.09 9.77
CA THR A 126 -13.25 6.69 10.03
C THR A 126 -12.85 6.64 11.50
N ALA A 127 -13.82 6.69 12.43
CA ALA A 127 -13.55 6.58 13.87
C ALA A 127 -13.01 5.20 14.29
N LEU A 128 -13.27 4.16 13.49
CA LEU A 128 -12.74 2.80 13.65
C LEU A 128 -11.70 2.46 12.59
N SER A 129 -11.20 3.45 11.85
CA SER A 129 -10.21 3.31 10.78
C SER A 129 -10.53 2.15 9.81
N VAL A 130 -11.81 1.93 9.52
CA VAL A 130 -12.29 0.96 8.53
C VAL A 130 -12.85 1.69 7.32
N TYR A 131 -12.39 1.31 6.13
CA TYR A 131 -12.69 1.99 4.88
C TYR A 131 -13.19 0.99 3.86
N ASN A 132 -14.33 1.32 3.25
CA ASN A 132 -14.87 0.55 2.14
C ASN A 132 -14.07 0.81 0.86
N VAL A 133 -13.90 -0.23 0.04
CA VAL A 133 -13.21 -0.15 -1.25
C VAL A 133 -14.23 0.13 -2.36
N ASN A 134 -13.97 1.13 -3.19
CA ASN A 134 -14.83 1.48 -4.32
C ASN A 134 -14.24 1.06 -5.68
N ASN A 135 -12.96 0.75 -5.75
CA ASN A 135 -12.31 0.26 -6.97
C ASN A 135 -11.10 -0.63 -6.64
N ILE A 136 -10.85 -1.61 -7.49
CA ILE A 136 -9.67 -2.49 -7.45
C ILE A 136 -9.02 -2.49 -8.83
N ALA A 137 -7.68 -2.46 -8.84
CA ALA A 137 -6.86 -2.73 -10.00
C ALA A 137 -5.80 -3.78 -9.62
N TYR A 138 -5.54 -4.76 -10.46
CA TYR A 138 -4.45 -5.72 -10.28
C TYR A 138 -3.63 -5.82 -11.56
N HIS A 139 -2.35 -6.14 -11.40
CA HIS A 139 -1.42 -6.23 -12.53
C HIS A 139 -1.86 -7.36 -13.47
N PRO A 140 -1.90 -7.15 -14.81
CA PRO A 140 -2.39 -8.15 -15.75
C PRO A 140 -1.57 -9.44 -15.74
N ASP A 141 -0.27 -9.36 -15.49
CA ASP A 141 0.61 -10.54 -15.44
C ASP A 141 0.26 -11.48 -14.26
N SER A 142 -0.47 -11.00 -13.26
CA SER A 142 -0.99 -11.84 -12.18
C SER A 142 -1.98 -12.92 -12.65
N LEU A 143 -2.45 -12.83 -13.89
CA LEU A 143 -3.34 -13.80 -14.52
C LEU A 143 -2.60 -14.79 -15.42
N ASP A 144 -1.30 -14.58 -15.70
CA ASP A 144 -0.53 -15.36 -16.68
C ASP A 144 0.80 -15.87 -16.09
N PRO A 145 1.11 -17.15 -16.19
CA PRO A 145 0.19 -18.25 -16.47
C PRO A 145 -0.68 -18.60 -15.25
N PRO A 146 -1.91 -19.10 -15.42
CA PRO A 146 -2.87 -19.27 -14.31
C PRO A 146 -2.36 -20.15 -13.16
N ALA A 147 -1.48 -21.10 -13.42
CA ALA A 147 -0.88 -21.96 -12.40
C ALA A 147 0.16 -21.24 -11.51
N LEU A 148 0.60 -20.04 -11.91
CA LEU A 148 1.68 -19.28 -11.30
C LEU A 148 1.25 -17.83 -11.02
N SER A 149 -0.02 -17.51 -11.08
CA SER A 149 -0.57 -16.14 -11.01
C SER A 149 -0.10 -15.37 -9.79
N PHE A 150 0.22 -16.02 -8.68
CA PHE A 150 0.71 -15.39 -7.47
C PHE A 150 2.25 -15.15 -7.48
N LEU A 151 3.00 -15.61 -8.48
CA LEU A 151 4.45 -15.39 -8.58
C LEU A 151 4.83 -14.33 -9.62
N TYR A 152 3.92 -13.96 -10.50
CA TYR A 152 4.13 -13.01 -11.57
C TYR A 152 3.17 -11.84 -11.44
N GLY A 153 3.73 -10.62 -11.37
CA GLY A 153 2.90 -9.44 -11.30
C GLY A 153 1.88 -9.45 -10.16
N ASP A 154 2.18 -10.14 -9.06
CA ASP A 154 1.23 -10.32 -7.95
C ASP A 154 1.10 -9.04 -7.12
N VAL A 155 0.71 -7.96 -7.77
CA VAL A 155 0.52 -6.63 -7.20
C VAL A 155 -0.86 -6.10 -7.56
N ALA A 156 -1.57 -5.57 -6.57
CA ALA A 156 -2.87 -4.93 -6.73
C ALA A 156 -2.94 -3.62 -5.96
N MET A 157 -3.89 -2.77 -6.34
CA MET A 157 -4.24 -1.56 -5.62
C MET A 157 -5.75 -1.49 -5.41
N ALA A 158 -6.14 -1.07 -4.22
CA ALA A 158 -7.52 -0.73 -3.89
C ALA A 158 -7.65 0.78 -3.69
N THR A 159 -8.77 1.34 -4.14
CA THR A 159 -9.14 2.72 -3.89
C THR A 159 -10.19 2.75 -2.79
N LEU A 160 -9.95 3.54 -1.74
CA LEU A 160 -10.88 3.76 -0.65
C LEU A 160 -11.97 4.75 -1.06
N ASP A 161 -13.21 4.53 -0.63
CA ASP A 161 -14.35 5.42 -0.92
C ASP A 161 -14.26 6.77 -0.19
N THR A 162 -13.46 6.84 0.87
CA THR A 162 -13.25 8.01 1.72
C THR A 162 -11.77 8.14 2.03
N PRO A 163 -11.17 9.35 2.08
CA PRO A 163 -9.76 9.49 2.40
C PRO A 163 -9.48 9.07 3.84
N ALA A 164 -8.44 8.29 4.03
CA ALA A 164 -7.95 7.83 5.33
C ALA A 164 -7.03 8.90 5.97
N ALA A 165 -7.63 10.05 6.33
CA ALA A 165 -6.91 11.25 6.76
C ALA A 165 -6.04 11.04 8.01
N ASP A 166 -6.51 10.21 8.94
CA ASP A 166 -5.85 9.94 10.23
C ASP A 166 -4.97 8.68 10.21
N VAL A 167 -4.78 8.06 9.04
CA VAL A 167 -3.96 6.86 8.88
C VAL A 167 -2.63 7.24 8.24
N PRO A 168 -1.48 6.92 8.85
CA PRO A 168 -0.17 7.16 8.25
C PRO A 168 0.00 6.45 6.91
N THR A 169 0.65 7.10 5.95
CA THR A 169 1.00 6.52 4.66
C THR A 169 2.46 6.08 4.62
N TRP A 170 2.76 5.10 3.79
CA TRP A 170 4.10 4.55 3.63
C TRP A 170 4.75 5.00 2.33
N THR A 171 6.06 5.24 2.40
CA THR A 171 6.88 5.47 1.21
C THR A 171 7.26 4.15 0.53
N MET A 172 7.40 4.18 -0.78
CA MET A 172 7.71 3.01 -1.63
C MET A 172 9.07 3.17 -2.31
N LEU A 173 9.91 2.15 -2.26
CA LEU A 173 11.19 2.15 -2.98
C LEU A 173 11.02 1.59 -4.39
N PHE A 174 11.30 2.43 -5.39
CA PHE A 174 11.27 2.08 -6.81
C PHE A 174 12.65 1.84 -7.43
N SER A 175 13.67 1.70 -6.61
CA SER A 175 14.99 1.23 -7.03
C SER A 175 15.23 -0.18 -6.52
N ALA A 176 15.86 -1.03 -7.33
CA ALA A 176 16.42 -2.27 -6.82
C ALA A 176 17.46 -1.95 -5.73
N LEU A 177 17.44 -2.70 -4.63
CA LEU A 177 18.50 -2.59 -3.63
C LEU A 177 19.83 -3.05 -4.22
N PRO A 178 20.93 -2.34 -3.97
CA PRO A 178 22.26 -2.81 -4.34
C PRO A 178 22.58 -4.10 -3.56
N ALA A 179 23.53 -4.89 -4.06
CA ALA A 179 24.05 -6.01 -3.29
C ALA A 179 24.63 -5.52 -1.95
N PRO A 180 24.41 -6.20 -0.83
CA PRO A 180 25.02 -5.84 0.45
C PRO A 180 26.56 -5.80 0.34
N ALA A 181 27.19 -4.78 0.91
CA ALA A 181 28.62 -4.53 0.77
C ALA A 181 29.50 -5.63 1.40
N ALA A 182 28.96 -6.38 2.35
CA ALA A 182 29.61 -7.52 2.97
C ALA A 182 28.57 -8.52 3.46
N ILE A 183 28.70 -9.75 3.04
CA ILE A 183 28.01 -10.90 3.60
C ILE A 183 28.92 -11.48 4.66
N ASN A 184 28.52 -11.47 5.93
CA ASN A 184 29.29 -12.07 7.02
C ASN A 184 28.39 -12.94 7.91
N GLU A 185 29.00 -13.93 8.55
CA GLU A 185 28.30 -14.92 9.36
C GLU A 185 27.76 -14.37 10.70
N THR A 186 28.25 -13.19 11.12
CA THR A 186 27.92 -12.61 12.43
C THR A 186 26.75 -11.62 12.37
N THR A 187 26.59 -10.90 11.25
CA THR A 187 25.61 -9.83 11.11
C THR A 187 24.56 -10.12 10.02
N GLY A 188 24.63 -11.32 9.43
CA GLY A 188 23.81 -11.70 8.29
C GLY A 188 24.23 -11.04 6.97
N PRO A 189 23.84 -11.63 5.85
CA PRO A 189 24.26 -11.22 4.51
C PRO A 189 23.36 -10.18 3.88
N GLY A 190 22.21 -9.89 4.48
CA GLY A 190 21.14 -9.15 3.87
C GLY A 190 20.89 -7.78 4.50
N TYR A 191 19.73 -7.26 4.20
CA TYR A 191 19.20 -6.06 4.80
C TYR A 191 18.26 -6.40 5.94
N HIS A 192 18.39 -5.75 7.09
CA HIS A 192 17.41 -5.87 8.16
C HIS A 192 16.06 -5.32 7.71
N VAL A 193 15.02 -6.12 7.86
CA VAL A 193 13.66 -5.81 7.44
C VAL A 193 12.66 -6.15 8.55
N THR A 194 11.49 -5.54 8.45
CA THR A 194 10.32 -5.86 9.27
C THR A 194 9.24 -6.47 8.39
N VAL A 195 8.70 -7.61 8.82
CA VAL A 195 7.52 -8.26 8.22
C VAL A 195 6.29 -7.96 9.07
N THR A 196 5.16 -7.66 8.44
CA THR A 196 3.95 -7.22 9.15
C THR A 196 2.70 -7.75 8.46
N GLY A 197 1.72 -8.21 9.24
CA GLY A 197 0.46 -8.68 8.70
C GLY A 197 -0.62 -9.00 9.71
N TYR A 198 -1.74 -9.58 9.23
CA TYR A 198 -2.92 -9.99 9.99
C TYR A 198 -3.30 -11.45 9.76
N GLY A 199 -2.39 -12.25 9.25
CA GLY A 199 -2.63 -13.64 8.86
C GLY A 199 -2.70 -14.62 10.01
N ARG A 200 -2.34 -15.87 9.73
CA ARG A 200 -2.21 -16.97 10.71
C ARG A 200 -0.91 -16.87 11.48
N THR A 201 -0.81 -17.57 12.61
CA THR A 201 0.40 -17.66 13.42
C THR A 201 0.58 -19.03 14.08
N GLY A 202 1.55 -19.11 14.96
CA GLY A 202 1.86 -20.28 15.76
C GLY A 202 3.20 -20.14 16.45
N SER A 203 4.16 -21.01 16.14
CA SER A 203 5.53 -20.94 16.64
C SER A 203 6.50 -21.46 15.58
N GLY A 204 7.77 -21.15 15.73
CA GLY A 204 8.81 -21.59 14.80
C GLY A 204 8.78 -23.09 14.51
N THR A 205 8.61 -23.92 15.53
CA THR A 205 8.50 -25.38 15.38
C THR A 205 7.17 -25.85 14.79
N THR A 206 6.03 -25.23 15.16
CA THR A 206 4.69 -25.70 14.75
C THR A 206 4.13 -25.00 13.53
N GLY A 207 4.82 -23.96 13.05
CA GLY A 207 4.36 -23.16 11.92
C GLY A 207 3.05 -22.44 12.20
N ASN A 208 2.27 -22.18 11.15
CA ASN A 208 1.00 -21.44 11.19
C ASN A 208 -0.19 -22.22 11.77
N SER A 209 0.02 -22.92 12.86
CA SER A 209 -0.95 -23.84 13.48
C SER A 209 -2.17 -23.14 14.10
N VAL A 210 -2.16 -21.82 14.26
CA VAL A 210 -3.20 -21.01 14.88
C VAL A 210 -3.89 -20.13 13.84
N GLY A 211 -5.21 -19.97 13.90
CA GLY A 211 -6.01 -19.20 12.92
C GLY A 211 -5.83 -17.67 13.02
N ILE A 212 -6.65 -16.89 12.29
CA ILE A 212 -6.58 -15.41 12.21
C ILE A 212 -7.34 -14.77 13.39
N ASP A 213 -6.71 -13.81 14.10
CA ASP A 213 -7.32 -13.07 15.22
C ASP A 213 -7.68 -11.61 14.91
N PHE A 214 -7.41 -11.17 13.69
CA PHE A 214 -7.64 -9.80 13.24
C PHE A 214 -6.76 -8.75 13.94
N ARG A 215 -5.65 -9.16 14.56
CA ARG A 215 -4.67 -8.27 15.17
C ARG A 215 -3.40 -8.20 14.33
N ARG A 216 -2.89 -6.97 14.14
CA ARG A 216 -1.64 -6.75 13.42
C ARG A 216 -0.46 -7.22 14.25
N LYS A 217 0.44 -7.98 13.61
CA LYS A 217 1.68 -8.47 14.18
C LYS A 217 2.86 -8.07 13.33
N THR A 218 4.01 -8.01 13.97
CA THR A 218 5.25 -7.59 13.34
C THR A 218 6.41 -8.41 13.89
N ALA A 219 7.35 -8.78 13.02
CA ALA A 219 8.56 -9.47 13.40
C ALA A 219 9.75 -8.94 12.58
N GLU A 220 10.94 -9.20 13.08
CA GLU A 220 12.19 -8.92 12.37
C GLU A 220 12.52 -10.05 11.40
N ASN A 221 13.29 -9.74 10.36
CA ASN A 221 13.90 -10.74 9.49
C ASN A 221 15.07 -10.09 8.71
N PHE A 222 15.86 -10.91 8.02
CA PHE A 222 16.80 -10.45 7.01
C PHE A 222 16.22 -10.65 5.61
N LEU A 223 16.36 -9.65 4.75
CA LEU A 223 16.22 -9.82 3.31
C LEU A 223 17.52 -10.46 2.81
N GLY A 224 17.51 -11.78 2.69
CA GLY A 224 18.72 -12.57 2.38
C GLY A 224 18.99 -12.67 0.88
N MET A 225 17.97 -12.53 0.02
CA MET A 225 18.13 -12.69 -1.43
C MET A 225 17.23 -11.76 -2.26
N LEU A 226 17.78 -11.26 -3.36
CA LEU A 226 17.06 -10.80 -4.55
C LEU A 226 17.40 -11.76 -5.69
N GLY A 227 16.48 -12.61 -6.06
CA GLY A 227 16.65 -13.64 -7.09
C GLY A 227 15.34 -14.37 -7.36
N SER A 228 15.36 -15.29 -8.32
CA SER A 228 14.18 -16.04 -8.75
C SER A 228 14.01 -17.34 -7.96
N LEU A 229 12.82 -17.95 -8.04
CA LEU A 229 12.63 -19.31 -7.54
C LEU A 229 13.37 -20.33 -8.38
N ASP A 230 13.68 -20.04 -9.65
CA ASP A 230 14.53 -20.88 -10.48
C ASP A 230 15.97 -20.97 -9.96
N ASP A 231 16.47 -19.91 -9.30
CA ASP A 231 17.77 -19.96 -8.63
C ASP A 231 17.73 -20.99 -7.48
N ILE A 232 16.65 -20.98 -6.67
CA ILE A 232 16.45 -21.95 -5.58
C ILE A 232 16.27 -23.37 -6.12
N ASP A 233 15.39 -23.55 -7.10
CA ASP A 233 15.08 -24.86 -7.68
C ASP A 233 16.30 -25.48 -8.34
N SER A 234 17.10 -24.68 -9.05
CA SER A 234 18.35 -25.13 -9.66
C SER A 234 19.38 -25.56 -8.61
N PHE A 235 19.53 -24.77 -7.55
CA PHE A 235 20.47 -25.06 -6.46
C PHE A 235 20.05 -26.30 -5.64
N LEU A 236 18.79 -26.36 -5.17
CA LEU A 236 18.33 -27.44 -4.30
C LEU A 236 17.99 -28.73 -5.07
N PHE A 237 17.40 -28.63 -6.27
CA PHE A 237 16.84 -29.76 -6.99
C PHE A 237 17.53 -30.05 -8.34
N GLY A 238 18.46 -29.18 -8.76
CA GLY A 238 19.29 -29.37 -9.96
C GLY A 238 18.60 -29.07 -11.28
N ALA A 239 17.42 -28.42 -11.26
CA ALA A 239 16.73 -27.99 -12.48
C ALA A 239 15.76 -26.83 -12.16
N PRO A 240 15.68 -25.80 -13.02
CA PRO A 240 14.73 -24.71 -12.86
C PRO A 240 13.29 -25.18 -12.97
N GLY A 241 12.38 -24.52 -12.27
CA GLY A 241 10.94 -24.78 -12.31
C GLY A 241 10.18 -23.99 -13.37
N GLY A 242 10.81 -22.96 -13.94
CA GLY A 242 10.21 -22.00 -14.87
C GLY A 242 9.67 -20.74 -14.16
N TYR A 243 10.24 -20.38 -13.00
CA TYR A 243 9.85 -19.26 -12.16
C TYR A 243 10.94 -18.19 -12.17
N THR A 244 11.03 -17.44 -13.26
CA THR A 244 12.16 -16.58 -13.60
C THR A 244 12.11 -15.18 -12.98
N GLN A 245 10.92 -14.71 -12.54
CA GLN A 245 10.79 -13.38 -11.95
C GLN A 245 11.62 -13.26 -10.67
N ASN A 246 12.37 -12.17 -10.53
CA ASN A 246 13.09 -11.86 -9.31
C ASN A 246 12.12 -11.46 -8.19
N LEU A 247 12.40 -11.97 -7.00
CA LEU A 247 11.65 -11.75 -5.76
C LEU A 247 12.63 -11.32 -4.66
N TYR A 248 12.16 -10.48 -3.74
CA TYR A 248 12.82 -10.32 -2.46
C TYR A 248 12.44 -11.49 -1.57
N GLN A 249 13.42 -12.10 -0.90
CA GLN A 249 13.20 -13.32 -0.15
C GLN A 249 13.83 -13.25 1.24
N THR A 250 13.09 -13.79 2.21
CA THR A 250 13.50 -13.96 3.60
C THR A 250 13.36 -15.43 3.96
N ASP A 251 14.13 -15.93 4.92
CA ASP A 251 13.95 -17.25 5.51
C ASP A 251 13.57 -17.17 6.99
N PHE A 252 13.55 -18.29 7.68
CA PHE A 252 13.16 -18.38 9.07
C PHE A 252 14.05 -19.36 9.82
N ASP A 253 14.96 -18.83 10.59
CA ASP A 253 15.98 -19.59 11.29
C ASP A 253 15.56 -20.01 12.71
N ASP A 254 15.99 -21.20 13.10
CA ASP A 254 15.91 -21.66 14.49
C ASP A 254 17.12 -21.06 15.28
N PRO A 255 16.87 -20.23 16.30
CA PRO A 255 17.95 -19.64 17.09
C PRO A 255 18.92 -20.66 17.71
N ASP A 256 18.41 -21.87 18.00
CA ASP A 256 19.18 -22.96 18.59
C ASP A 256 19.77 -23.90 17.53
N ARG A 257 19.40 -23.76 16.26
CA ARG A 257 19.83 -24.62 15.14
C ARG A 257 19.59 -26.12 15.40
N GLU A 258 18.55 -26.47 16.14
CA GLU A 258 18.18 -27.84 16.48
C GLU A 258 17.04 -28.39 15.61
N ASN A 259 16.27 -27.51 14.95
CA ASN A 259 15.15 -27.92 14.11
C ASN A 259 15.66 -28.65 12.85
N PRO A 260 15.16 -29.86 12.55
CA PRO A 260 15.66 -30.66 11.44
C PRO A 260 15.31 -30.11 10.05
N PHE A 261 14.42 -29.13 9.97
CA PHE A 261 14.00 -28.48 8.72
C PHE A 261 14.75 -27.18 8.47
N ASP A 262 15.42 -26.64 9.50
CA ASP A 262 16.24 -25.46 9.36
C ASP A 262 17.60 -25.82 8.74
N PHE A 263 17.79 -25.44 7.48
CA PHE A 263 19.02 -25.65 6.72
C PHE A 263 19.76 -24.34 6.40
N ASN A 264 19.33 -23.21 7.01
CA ASN A 264 19.86 -21.87 6.79
C ASN A 264 19.87 -21.53 5.28
N ALA A 265 18.68 -21.24 4.74
CA ALA A 265 18.49 -21.07 3.30
C ALA A 265 19.23 -19.84 2.75
N PHE A 266 19.29 -18.77 3.53
CA PHE A 266 20.14 -17.61 3.25
C PHE A 266 21.16 -17.52 4.37
N LYS A 267 22.40 -17.24 4.03
CA LYS A 267 23.50 -17.28 4.99
C LYS A 267 23.43 -16.12 5.99
N ASP A 268 22.62 -16.25 7.01
CA ASP A 268 22.44 -15.32 8.11
C ASP A 268 22.26 -16.05 9.44
N ASP A 269 22.14 -15.31 10.52
CA ASP A 269 21.88 -15.84 11.86
C ASP A 269 20.48 -15.39 12.30
N ALA A 270 19.78 -16.26 13.03
CA ALA A 270 18.48 -15.97 13.60
C ALA A 270 18.45 -14.66 14.41
N LEU A 271 17.46 -13.82 14.16
CA LEU A 271 17.25 -12.59 14.92
C LEU A 271 16.45 -12.86 16.22
N PRO A 272 16.66 -12.04 17.27
CA PRO A 272 15.93 -12.22 18.52
C PRO A 272 14.41 -12.20 18.39
N ASN A 273 13.88 -11.34 17.50
CA ASN A 273 12.44 -11.19 17.24
C ASN A 273 12.09 -11.67 15.83
N GLU A 274 12.79 -12.66 15.33
CA GLU A 274 12.56 -13.19 14.00
C GLU A 274 11.20 -13.87 13.89
N GLY A 275 10.61 -13.75 12.70
CA GLY A 275 9.38 -14.40 12.37
C GLY A 275 9.17 -14.56 10.87
N ASN A 276 8.28 -15.49 10.54
CA ASN A 276 7.91 -15.81 9.17
C ASN A 276 6.47 -15.40 8.88
N THR A 277 6.17 -15.19 7.60
CA THR A 277 4.80 -14.88 7.17
C THR A 277 3.95 -16.13 7.02
N ALA A 278 2.64 -15.97 7.07
CA ALA A 278 1.66 -17.05 7.02
C ALA A 278 0.41 -16.67 6.22
N GLY A 279 -0.49 -17.61 6.00
CA GLY A 279 -1.74 -17.40 5.27
C GLY A 279 -2.56 -16.24 5.86
N GLY A 280 -2.87 -15.22 5.05
CA GLY A 280 -3.53 -13.97 5.45
C GLY A 280 -2.58 -12.77 5.60
N ASP A 281 -1.26 -13.00 5.70
CA ASP A 281 -0.27 -11.92 5.60
C ASP A 281 -0.03 -11.48 4.13
N SER A 282 -0.53 -12.25 3.17
CA SER A 282 -0.50 -11.95 1.73
C SER A 282 -0.83 -10.49 1.44
N GLY A 283 0.01 -9.81 0.68
CA GLY A 283 -0.12 -8.37 0.41
C GLY A 283 0.51 -7.46 1.47
N GLY A 284 0.97 -8.02 2.59
CA GLY A 284 1.70 -7.29 3.62
C GLY A 284 3.04 -6.74 3.12
N PRO A 285 3.54 -5.65 3.70
CA PRO A 285 4.76 -5.01 3.25
C PRO A 285 6.01 -5.73 3.74
N LEU A 286 7.07 -5.72 2.91
CA LEU A 286 8.44 -5.88 3.35
C LEU A 286 9.01 -4.50 3.66
N ILE A 287 9.27 -4.21 4.93
CA ILE A 287 9.69 -2.88 5.38
C ILE A 287 11.21 -2.85 5.60
N LEU A 288 11.90 -2.01 4.84
CA LEU A 288 13.32 -1.71 5.07
C LEU A 288 13.42 -0.68 6.19
N ASP A 289 14.07 -1.01 7.29
CA ASP A 289 13.99 -0.23 8.51
C ASP A 289 15.33 0.32 9.04
N GLN A 290 16.47 -0.14 8.54
CA GLN A 290 17.77 0.27 9.06
C GLN A 290 18.76 0.83 8.00
N ALA A 291 18.53 0.61 6.71
CA ALA A 291 19.45 1.02 5.67
C ALA A 291 19.47 2.53 5.41
N PHE A 292 18.36 3.22 5.64
CA PHE A 292 18.18 4.66 5.44
C PHE A 292 17.63 5.31 6.71
N SER A 293 17.62 6.64 6.74
CA SER A 293 17.02 7.40 7.86
C SER A 293 15.50 7.33 7.91
N GLU A 294 14.87 6.88 6.85
CA GLU A 294 13.42 6.71 6.68
C GLU A 294 13.12 5.25 6.41
N LYS A 295 12.10 4.71 7.06
CA LYS A 295 11.56 3.38 6.74
C LYS A 295 10.78 3.45 5.44
N THR A 296 10.95 2.45 4.57
CA THR A 296 10.27 2.39 3.28
C THR A 296 9.87 0.95 2.93
N ILE A 297 8.79 0.77 2.20
CA ILE A 297 8.38 -0.54 1.74
C ILE A 297 9.11 -0.91 0.45
N LEU A 298 9.59 -2.14 0.40
CA LEU A 298 10.35 -2.71 -0.72
C LEU A 298 9.49 -3.55 -1.63
N GLY A 299 8.52 -4.25 -1.05
CA GLY A 299 7.77 -5.29 -1.73
C GLY A 299 6.44 -5.59 -1.04
N VAL A 300 5.65 -6.40 -1.74
CA VAL A 300 4.35 -6.91 -1.35
C VAL A 300 4.45 -8.41 -1.22
N LEU A 301 4.04 -8.97 -0.08
CA LEU A 301 4.09 -10.42 0.16
C LEU A 301 3.21 -11.17 -0.83
N SER A 302 3.84 -12.08 -1.58
CA SER A 302 3.16 -12.95 -2.53
C SER A 302 2.90 -14.35 -1.96
N GLY A 303 3.84 -14.91 -1.21
CA GLY A 303 3.71 -16.24 -0.63
C GLY A 303 4.97 -16.70 0.08
N GLY A 304 5.05 -17.99 0.34
CA GLY A 304 6.19 -18.64 0.97
C GLY A 304 6.37 -20.08 0.53
N SER A 305 7.48 -20.70 0.90
CA SER A 305 7.77 -22.11 0.63
C SER A 305 8.26 -22.86 1.86
N ARG A 306 7.99 -24.15 1.84
CA ARG A 306 8.63 -25.16 2.67
C ARG A 306 9.30 -26.21 1.77
N TYR A 307 10.37 -26.81 2.22
CA TYR A 307 11.23 -27.65 1.39
C TYR A 307 11.17 -29.14 1.72
N PHE A 308 10.62 -29.49 2.89
CA PHE A 308 10.50 -30.88 3.32
C PHE A 308 9.03 -31.30 3.45
N PHE A 309 8.73 -32.56 3.13
CA PHE A 309 7.35 -33.08 3.12
C PHE A 309 6.64 -32.97 4.49
N GLU A 310 7.38 -33.22 5.58
CA GLU A 310 6.84 -33.19 6.96
C GLU A 310 7.02 -31.83 7.65
N GLN A 311 7.64 -30.85 6.99
CA GLN A 311 7.82 -29.52 7.53
C GLN A 311 6.46 -28.83 7.67
N PRO A 312 6.11 -28.31 8.87
CA PRO A 312 4.92 -27.50 9.03
C PRO A 312 4.97 -26.24 8.16
N GLU A 313 3.82 -25.77 7.74
CA GLU A 313 3.70 -24.53 6.96
C GLU A 313 4.16 -23.32 7.79
N SER A 314 4.95 -22.41 7.20
CA SER A 314 5.53 -21.23 7.85
C SER A 314 6.43 -21.53 9.09
N SER A 315 6.95 -22.77 9.23
CA SER A 315 7.87 -23.13 10.32
C SER A 315 9.33 -22.82 9.96
N TYR A 316 10.23 -23.05 10.90
CA TYR A 316 11.68 -22.96 10.67
C TYR A 316 12.14 -23.62 9.39
N GLY A 317 13.10 -23.01 8.68
CA GLY A 317 13.55 -23.41 7.36
C GLY A 317 12.58 -23.08 6.22
N GLY A 318 11.47 -22.40 6.50
CA GLY A 318 10.57 -21.85 5.48
C GLY A 318 11.06 -20.52 4.95
N THR A 319 10.61 -20.13 3.75
CA THR A 319 10.96 -18.83 3.13
C THR A 319 9.71 -18.05 2.80
N SER A 320 9.82 -16.71 2.76
CA SER A 320 8.77 -15.81 2.28
C SER A 320 9.23 -15.05 1.03
N PHE A 321 8.30 -14.79 0.11
CA PHE A 321 8.55 -14.15 -1.18
C PHE A 321 7.76 -12.87 -1.34
N TYR A 322 8.44 -11.80 -1.72
CA TYR A 322 7.83 -10.50 -1.91
C TYR A 322 8.04 -10.01 -3.35
N GLN A 323 6.98 -9.49 -3.95
CA GLN A 323 7.04 -8.80 -5.24
C GLN A 323 7.80 -7.50 -5.08
N PRO A 324 8.98 -7.30 -5.71
CA PRO A 324 9.73 -6.05 -5.58
C PRO A 324 8.99 -4.91 -6.28
N LEU A 325 8.71 -3.80 -5.56
CA LEU A 325 7.95 -2.68 -6.12
C LEU A 325 8.65 -2.01 -7.30
N TYR A 326 9.98 -2.05 -7.35
CA TYR A 326 10.74 -1.46 -8.45
C TYR A 326 10.45 -2.12 -9.81
N LEU A 327 9.99 -3.37 -9.83
CA LEU A 327 9.58 -4.06 -11.07
C LEU A 327 8.27 -3.51 -11.65
N PHE A 328 7.44 -2.92 -10.81
CA PHE A 328 6.06 -2.52 -11.14
C PHE A 328 5.81 -1.01 -10.95
N TRP A 329 6.86 -0.20 -10.79
CA TRP A 329 6.74 1.20 -10.44
C TRP A 329 5.90 2.00 -11.45
N ASP A 330 6.04 1.74 -12.74
CA ASP A 330 5.30 2.41 -13.81
C ASP A 330 3.82 2.02 -13.81
N TRP A 331 3.51 0.74 -13.60
CA TRP A 331 2.14 0.27 -13.43
C TRP A 331 1.50 0.87 -12.17
N ILE A 332 2.22 0.91 -11.06
CA ILE A 332 1.77 1.53 -9.79
C ILE A 332 1.48 3.02 -10.04
N ALA A 333 2.40 3.77 -10.63
CA ALA A 333 2.21 5.18 -10.91
C ALA A 333 1.02 5.44 -11.87
N GLN A 334 0.84 4.59 -12.88
CA GLN A 334 -0.26 4.69 -13.84
C GLN A 334 -1.63 4.42 -13.21
N ASN A 335 -1.73 3.41 -12.35
CA ASN A 335 -3.00 2.96 -11.79
C ASN A 335 -3.33 3.58 -10.44
N ASN A 336 -2.40 4.34 -9.82
CA ASN A 336 -2.68 5.13 -8.63
C ASN A 336 -3.73 6.22 -8.98
N PRO A 337 -4.93 6.22 -8.36
CA PRO A 337 -5.95 7.21 -8.67
C PRO A 337 -5.68 8.57 -8.01
N TYR A 338 -4.80 8.64 -7.02
CA TYR A 338 -4.49 9.85 -6.26
C TYR A 338 -3.43 10.68 -6.99
N ARG A 339 -3.68 11.98 -7.14
CA ARG A 339 -2.81 12.90 -7.88
C ARG A 339 -2.49 14.12 -7.06
N TYR A 340 -1.22 14.46 -7.02
CA TYR A 340 -0.74 15.73 -6.48
C TYR A 340 -0.73 16.76 -7.60
N ALA A 341 -1.43 17.87 -7.39
CA ALA A 341 -1.59 18.92 -8.37
C ALA A 341 -1.10 20.26 -7.82
N THR A 342 -0.47 21.05 -8.68
CA THR A 342 -0.06 22.43 -8.39
C THR A 342 -0.33 23.30 -9.60
N THR A 343 -0.27 24.63 -9.43
CA THR A 343 -0.44 25.57 -10.52
C THR A 343 0.89 25.89 -11.21
N LYS A 344 0.82 26.24 -12.49
CA LYS A 344 1.87 27.01 -13.14
C LYS A 344 1.88 28.44 -12.57
N ALA A 345 3.02 29.12 -12.67
CA ALA A 345 3.11 30.52 -12.24
C ALA A 345 2.24 31.43 -13.12
N GLY A 346 1.62 32.43 -12.50
CA GLY A 346 0.72 33.40 -13.15
C GLY A 346 -0.72 33.23 -12.74
N ASP A 347 -1.55 34.20 -13.11
CA ASP A 347 -2.97 34.18 -12.83
C ASP A 347 -3.72 33.22 -13.75
N GLY A 348 -4.73 32.53 -13.22
CA GLY A 348 -5.56 31.60 -13.98
C GLY A 348 -6.89 31.29 -13.29
N LYS A 349 -7.77 30.57 -14.00
CA LYS A 349 -8.98 30.05 -13.42
C LYS A 349 -8.78 28.61 -12.96
N TRP A 350 -9.49 28.19 -11.92
CA TRP A 350 -9.50 26.78 -11.51
C TRP A 350 -9.95 25.86 -12.65
N SER A 351 -10.96 26.30 -13.41
CA SER A 351 -11.52 25.58 -14.56
C SER A 351 -10.62 25.55 -15.81
N ASP A 352 -9.49 26.27 -15.81
CA ASP A 352 -8.53 26.25 -16.91
C ASP A 352 -7.58 25.06 -16.77
N ALA A 353 -7.76 24.05 -17.61
CA ALA A 353 -6.94 22.85 -17.61
C ALA A 353 -5.44 23.10 -17.86
N ASP A 354 -5.10 24.19 -18.56
CA ASP A 354 -3.71 24.57 -18.83
C ASP A 354 -3.04 25.27 -17.64
N HIS A 355 -3.80 25.70 -16.64
CA HIS A 355 -3.30 26.30 -15.40
C HIS A 355 -2.63 25.28 -14.48
N TRP A 356 -3.01 24.00 -14.57
CA TRP A 356 -2.61 22.93 -13.68
C TRP A 356 -1.46 22.10 -14.22
N VAL A 357 -0.68 21.54 -13.29
CA VAL A 357 0.38 20.58 -13.55
C VAL A 357 0.44 19.57 -12.42
N THR A 358 0.71 18.29 -12.75
CA THR A 358 0.93 17.25 -11.73
C THR A 358 2.29 17.43 -11.07
N ALA A 359 2.33 17.24 -9.76
CA ALA A 359 3.54 17.11 -8.97
C ALA A 359 3.90 15.62 -8.77
N LEU A 360 5.12 15.37 -8.34
CA LEU A 360 5.56 14.03 -7.96
C LEU A 360 4.87 13.62 -6.65
N ASP A 361 4.42 12.36 -6.59
CA ASP A 361 3.93 11.77 -5.34
C ASP A 361 5.04 11.81 -4.29
N PRO A 362 4.81 12.43 -3.12
CA PRO A 362 5.83 12.56 -2.08
C PRO A 362 6.26 11.23 -1.46
N ASN A 363 5.52 10.15 -1.68
CA ASN A 363 5.82 8.82 -1.14
C ASN A 363 6.63 7.93 -2.09
N TYR A 364 6.98 8.41 -3.30
CA TYR A 364 7.86 7.69 -4.20
C TYR A 364 9.32 7.93 -3.85
N ARG A 365 10.11 6.86 -3.75
CA ARG A 365 11.53 6.91 -3.43
C ARG A 365 12.36 6.18 -4.46
N ILE A 366 13.51 6.73 -4.75
CA ILE A 366 14.59 6.08 -5.50
C ILE A 366 15.91 6.24 -4.74
N ILE A 367 16.86 5.38 -5.04
CA ILE A 367 18.25 5.53 -4.61
C ILE A 367 18.97 6.34 -5.70
N ASP A 368 19.49 7.50 -5.34
CA ASP A 368 20.24 8.36 -6.27
C ASP A 368 21.66 7.84 -6.53
N SER A 369 22.39 8.51 -7.43
CA SER A 369 23.78 8.14 -7.77
C SER A 369 24.77 8.26 -6.60
N ASN A 370 24.38 8.88 -5.48
CA ASN A 370 25.19 8.98 -4.26
C ASN A 370 24.81 7.91 -3.22
N GLY A 371 23.85 7.03 -3.54
CA GLY A 371 23.32 6.04 -2.63
C GLY A 371 22.34 6.59 -1.59
N SER A 372 21.78 7.78 -1.82
CA SER A 372 20.84 8.42 -0.92
C SER A 372 19.38 8.14 -1.35
N LEU A 373 18.50 7.95 -0.36
CA LEU A 373 17.08 7.84 -0.60
C LEU A 373 16.49 9.23 -0.90
N VAL A 374 15.91 9.40 -2.07
CA VAL A 374 15.32 10.67 -2.51
C VAL A 374 13.93 10.48 -3.12
N ASN A 375 13.10 11.53 -3.09
CA ASN A 375 11.82 11.51 -3.79
C ASN A 375 12.05 11.50 -5.30
N GLY A 376 11.52 10.51 -5.99
CA GLY A 376 11.76 10.32 -7.42
C GLY A 376 11.05 9.09 -8.00
N VAL A 377 11.16 8.95 -9.32
CA VAL A 377 10.79 7.75 -10.07
C VAL A 377 11.96 7.32 -10.96
N PRO A 378 12.10 6.02 -11.26
CA PRO A 378 13.14 5.54 -12.19
C PRO A 378 12.95 6.12 -13.59
N THR A 379 14.02 6.07 -14.40
CA THR A 379 14.00 6.51 -15.81
C THR A 379 13.84 5.35 -16.79
N SER A 380 13.76 4.12 -16.28
CA SER A 380 13.59 2.90 -17.08
C SER A 380 12.70 1.91 -16.31
N PRO A 381 12.04 0.95 -16.99
CA PRO A 381 11.38 -0.17 -16.33
C PRO A 381 12.33 -0.94 -15.41
N GLY A 382 11.79 -1.61 -14.38
CA GLY A 382 12.58 -2.49 -13.51
C GLY A 382 12.97 -3.77 -14.25
N ALA A 383 14.25 -4.14 -14.20
CA ALA A 383 14.74 -5.38 -14.78
C ALA A 383 14.57 -6.56 -13.80
N GLY A 384 14.24 -7.75 -14.30
CA GLY A 384 14.07 -8.98 -13.52
C GLY A 384 12.65 -9.50 -13.42
N ALA A 385 11.64 -8.81 -13.99
CA ALA A 385 10.27 -9.29 -14.04
C ALA A 385 10.12 -10.57 -14.90
N PHE A 386 10.94 -10.70 -15.94
CA PHE A 386 10.92 -11.84 -16.87
C PHE A 386 12.23 -12.64 -16.87
N GLY A 387 13.09 -12.44 -15.86
CA GLY A 387 14.35 -13.18 -15.73
C GLY A 387 15.42 -12.73 -16.73
N GLU A 388 15.49 -11.43 -17.00
CA GLU A 388 16.55 -10.85 -17.83
C GLU A 388 17.94 -11.20 -17.27
N ASP A 389 18.86 -11.63 -18.15
CA ASP A 389 20.19 -12.13 -17.78
C ASP A 389 21.07 -11.08 -17.07
N ASP A 390 20.83 -9.78 -17.32
CA ASP A 390 21.55 -8.65 -16.72
C ASP A 390 20.82 -8.00 -15.53
N ALA A 391 19.71 -8.61 -15.07
CA ALA A 391 19.00 -8.13 -13.90
C ALA A 391 19.86 -8.25 -12.65
N GLN A 392 19.82 -7.20 -11.81
CA GLN A 392 20.55 -7.22 -10.53
C GLN A 392 20.01 -8.32 -9.62
N LYS A 393 20.90 -9.16 -9.13
CA LYS A 393 20.66 -10.18 -8.12
C LYS A 393 21.68 -10.07 -7.00
N PHE A 394 21.34 -10.53 -5.81
CA PHE A 394 22.27 -10.70 -4.68
C PHE A 394 21.76 -11.77 -3.72
N GLY A 395 22.64 -12.27 -2.86
CA GLY A 395 22.37 -13.23 -1.80
C GLY A 395 23.08 -14.55 -2.01
N GLN A 396 23.16 -15.33 -0.96
CA GLN A 396 23.74 -16.66 -0.97
C GLN A 396 22.68 -17.68 -0.56
N LEU A 397 22.29 -18.53 -1.51
CA LEU A 397 21.49 -19.72 -1.22
C LEU A 397 22.37 -20.78 -0.60
N CYS A 398 22.05 -21.23 0.60
CA CYS A 398 22.87 -22.18 1.33
C CYS A 398 22.08 -23.47 1.64
N TYR A 399 22.82 -24.55 1.81
CA TYR A 399 22.40 -25.75 2.46
C TYR A 399 23.42 -26.09 3.54
N GLN A 400 23.07 -25.82 4.78
CA GLN A 400 23.92 -25.97 5.95
C GLN A 400 23.25 -26.92 6.96
N PRO A 401 23.21 -28.23 6.68
CA PRO A 401 22.51 -29.19 7.53
C PRO A 401 23.26 -29.38 8.86
N THR A 402 22.48 -29.65 9.91
CA THR A 402 23.02 -29.87 11.26
C THR A 402 23.63 -31.26 11.46
N ASP A 403 23.65 -32.12 10.43
CA ASP A 403 24.11 -33.52 10.51
C ASP A 403 25.62 -33.71 10.24
N GLY A 404 26.36 -32.61 10.08
CA GLY A 404 27.82 -32.62 9.83
C GLY A 404 28.21 -32.88 8.37
N SER A 405 27.25 -32.82 7.43
CA SER A 405 27.52 -32.79 5.99
C SER A 405 28.21 -31.47 5.58
N ASP A 406 28.76 -31.44 4.36
CA ASP A 406 29.38 -30.23 3.83
C ASP A 406 28.38 -29.07 3.73
N ASN A 407 28.82 -27.88 4.12
CA ASN A 407 28.11 -26.63 3.90
C ASN A 407 28.29 -26.18 2.46
N VAL A 408 27.22 -26.10 1.71
CA VAL A 408 27.24 -25.68 0.30
C VAL A 408 26.40 -24.43 0.16
N CYS A 409 26.96 -23.38 -0.45
CA CYS A 409 26.25 -22.17 -0.80
C CYS A 409 26.44 -21.84 -2.28
N TYR A 410 25.47 -21.13 -2.85
CA TYR A 410 25.51 -20.59 -4.20
C TYR A 410 25.23 -19.09 -4.14
N ASP A 411 26.19 -18.29 -4.59
CA ASP A 411 26.06 -16.85 -4.68
C ASP A 411 25.35 -16.49 -6.00
N VAL A 412 24.12 -16.03 -5.91
CA VAL A 412 23.26 -15.74 -7.08
C VAL A 412 23.72 -14.48 -7.84
N GLY A 413 24.44 -13.56 -7.18
CA GLY A 413 24.94 -12.34 -7.80
C GLY A 413 26.21 -12.55 -8.63
N THR A 414 27.00 -13.58 -8.30
CA THR A 414 28.29 -13.88 -8.95
C THR A 414 28.31 -15.22 -9.67
N ASP A 415 27.21 -15.98 -9.65
CA ASP A 415 27.08 -17.33 -10.22
C ASP A 415 28.24 -18.25 -9.71
N THR A 416 28.47 -18.24 -8.38
CA THR A 416 29.61 -18.94 -7.78
C THR A 416 29.14 -19.96 -6.74
N LEU A 417 29.56 -21.23 -6.91
CA LEU A 417 29.38 -22.27 -5.91
C LEU A 417 30.48 -22.17 -4.85
N ILE A 418 30.10 -22.24 -3.58
CA ILE A 418 30.98 -22.16 -2.41
C ILE A 418 30.80 -23.45 -1.58
N VAL A 419 31.85 -24.16 -1.29
CA VAL A 419 31.83 -25.38 -0.45
C VAL A 419 32.72 -25.18 0.74
N ASN A 420 32.17 -25.31 1.95
CA ASN A 420 32.86 -25.07 3.21
C ASN A 420 33.64 -23.73 3.26
N GLY A 421 33.05 -22.69 2.66
CA GLY A 421 33.61 -21.33 2.62
C GLY A 421 34.59 -21.05 1.48
N GLU A 422 34.91 -22.02 0.64
CA GLU A 422 35.87 -21.85 -0.46
C GLU A 422 35.14 -21.98 -1.82
N PRO A 423 35.43 -21.10 -2.81
CA PRO A 423 34.86 -21.23 -4.17
C PRO A 423 35.22 -22.61 -4.78
N ALA A 424 34.19 -23.29 -5.25
CA ALA A 424 34.37 -24.60 -5.88
C ALA A 424 34.69 -24.46 -7.38
N THR A 425 35.67 -25.25 -7.85
CA THR A 425 36.01 -25.36 -9.28
C THR A 425 35.35 -26.62 -9.85
N GLY A 426 34.25 -26.52 -10.60
CA GLY A 426 33.57 -27.66 -11.25
C GLY A 426 32.10 -27.37 -11.54
N GLU A 427 31.49 -28.21 -12.39
CA GLU A 427 30.07 -28.12 -12.68
C GLU A 427 29.24 -28.37 -11.41
N THR A 428 28.22 -27.54 -11.18
CA THR A 428 27.28 -27.58 -10.05
C THR A 428 26.55 -28.93 -10.03
N GLN A 429 26.85 -29.79 -9.07
CA GLN A 429 25.95 -30.90 -8.76
C GLN A 429 24.92 -30.43 -7.73
N ALA A 430 23.65 -30.67 -8.01
CA ALA A 430 22.57 -30.34 -7.11
C ALA A 430 22.83 -30.88 -5.69
N VAL A 431 22.58 -30.06 -4.69
CA VAL A 431 22.79 -30.38 -3.26
C VAL A 431 21.96 -31.59 -2.83
N ALA A 432 20.83 -31.87 -3.48
CA ALA A 432 20.00 -33.05 -3.25
C ALA A 432 20.73 -34.41 -3.33
N ASN A 433 21.94 -34.44 -3.92
CA ASN A 433 22.76 -35.64 -3.99
C ASN A 433 23.85 -35.71 -2.90
N ALA A 434 24.10 -34.65 -2.14
CA ALA A 434 25.22 -34.58 -1.21
C ALA A 434 24.93 -35.20 0.19
N GLY A 435 23.67 -35.32 0.60
CA GLY A 435 23.35 -35.68 2.00
C GLY A 435 22.47 -36.92 2.22
N GLY A 436 22.05 -37.67 1.19
CA GLY A 436 21.26 -38.89 1.36
C GLY A 436 19.86 -38.70 1.98
N LYS A 437 19.47 -37.50 2.34
CA LYS A 437 18.09 -37.13 2.69
C LYS A 437 17.38 -36.71 1.42
N THR A 438 16.29 -37.35 1.12
CA THR A 438 15.41 -36.99 0.01
C THR A 438 14.82 -35.62 0.31
N VAL A 439 15.41 -34.57 -0.20
CA VAL A 439 14.73 -33.29 -0.36
C VAL A 439 13.58 -33.60 -1.31
N SER A 440 12.38 -33.56 -0.81
CA SER A 440 11.18 -33.98 -1.54
C SER A 440 10.99 -33.09 -2.76
N ASN A 441 10.84 -33.70 -3.94
CA ASN A 441 10.33 -33.06 -5.16
C ASN A 441 8.84 -32.61 -5.04
N ASN A 442 8.32 -32.40 -3.83
CA ASN A 442 7.15 -31.58 -3.63
C ASN A 442 7.60 -30.15 -3.93
N LYS A 443 7.60 -29.81 -5.22
CA LYS A 443 7.65 -28.40 -5.69
C LYS A 443 6.92 -27.57 -4.66
N GLY A 444 7.66 -26.72 -3.96
CA GLY A 444 7.23 -26.09 -2.74
C GLY A 444 5.74 -25.78 -2.80
N LYS A 445 4.97 -26.30 -1.86
CA LYS A 445 3.56 -26.00 -1.82
C LYS A 445 3.49 -24.55 -1.40
N VAL A 446 3.43 -23.69 -2.38
CA VAL A 446 3.33 -22.26 -2.17
C VAL A 446 2.01 -22.02 -1.47
N GLU A 447 2.09 -21.40 -0.31
CA GLU A 447 0.93 -21.12 0.51
C GLU A 447 0.20 -19.92 -0.04
N ILE A 448 -0.91 -20.18 -0.70
CA ILE A 448 -1.88 -19.18 -1.11
C ILE A 448 -2.70 -18.81 0.13
N ALA A 449 -3.07 -17.53 0.27
CA ALA A 449 -4.04 -17.08 1.24
C ALA A 449 -5.24 -18.04 1.32
N GLU A 450 -5.56 -18.53 2.51
CA GLU A 450 -6.64 -19.51 2.66
C GLU A 450 -7.99 -18.93 2.27
N ARG A 451 -8.60 -19.57 1.29
CA ARG A 451 -10.03 -19.47 1.06
C ARG A 451 -10.77 -20.23 2.16
N SER A 452 -11.67 -19.57 2.84
CA SER A 452 -12.68 -20.27 3.65
C SER A 452 -13.42 -21.29 2.77
N PRO A 453 -13.71 -22.52 3.22
CA PRO A 453 -14.07 -23.67 2.37
C PRO A 453 -15.40 -23.59 1.60
N THR A 454 -16.02 -22.45 1.45
CA THR A 454 -17.37 -22.30 0.87
C THR A 454 -17.47 -21.61 -0.50
N ALA A 455 -16.35 -21.28 -1.16
CA ALA A 455 -16.42 -20.72 -2.51
C ALA A 455 -16.16 -21.78 -3.59
N ALA A 456 -17.20 -22.10 -4.34
CA ALA A 456 -17.20 -23.09 -5.41
C ALA A 456 -16.37 -22.64 -6.62
N ASN A 457 -15.64 -23.59 -7.22
CA ASN A 457 -14.93 -23.57 -8.48
C ASN A 457 -15.54 -22.65 -9.56
N ALA A 458 -14.88 -21.55 -9.85
CA ALA A 458 -15.03 -20.85 -11.11
C ALA A 458 -13.90 -21.33 -12.06
N SER A 459 -14.28 -21.96 -13.16
CA SER A 459 -13.39 -22.42 -14.21
C SER A 459 -12.90 -21.22 -15.03
N LEU A 460 -11.62 -20.91 -14.93
CA LEU A 460 -10.97 -19.92 -15.78
C LEU A 460 -10.55 -20.57 -17.08
N ASN A 461 -11.29 -20.32 -18.16
CA ASN A 461 -10.84 -20.53 -19.53
C ASN A 461 -10.38 -19.19 -20.08
N SER A 462 -9.09 -18.93 -20.03
CA SER A 462 -8.46 -17.85 -20.79
C SER A 462 -7.27 -18.42 -21.55
N THR A 463 -7.38 -18.41 -22.87
CA THR A 463 -6.28 -18.69 -23.80
C THR A 463 -5.57 -17.37 -24.08
N ALA A 464 -4.61 -17.00 -23.25
CA ALA A 464 -3.64 -15.95 -23.58
C ALA A 464 -2.41 -16.61 -24.23
N GLN A 465 -1.99 -16.09 -25.38
CA GLN A 465 -0.76 -16.52 -26.05
C GLN A 465 0.44 -15.80 -25.41
N PRO A 466 1.60 -16.46 -25.27
CA PRO A 466 2.80 -15.79 -24.77
C PRO A 466 3.19 -14.66 -25.71
N GLN A 467 3.38 -13.45 -25.16
CA GLN A 467 3.97 -12.35 -25.91
C GLN A 467 5.46 -12.66 -26.13
N ALA A 468 5.89 -12.45 -27.36
CA ALA A 468 7.27 -12.65 -27.78
C ALA A 468 8.22 -11.73 -27.00
N GLU A 469 9.38 -12.29 -26.61
CA GLU A 469 10.53 -11.59 -26.11
C GLU A 469 10.80 -10.32 -26.94
N GLY A 470 10.60 -9.16 -26.35
CA GLY A 470 11.01 -7.87 -26.90
C GLY A 470 12.27 -7.41 -26.18
N ASP A 471 13.29 -7.14 -26.95
CA ASP A 471 14.54 -6.48 -26.51
C ASP A 471 14.22 -5.28 -25.61
N VAL A 472 14.47 -5.40 -24.31
CA VAL A 472 14.22 -4.32 -23.34
C VAL A 472 15.42 -3.38 -23.38
N SER A 473 15.55 -2.58 -24.42
CA SER A 473 16.45 -1.45 -24.39
C SER A 473 15.91 -0.41 -23.41
N ALA A 474 16.78 0.17 -22.56
CA ALA A 474 16.43 1.23 -21.63
C ALA A 474 15.77 2.38 -22.39
N THR A 475 14.45 2.44 -22.36
CA THR A 475 13.65 3.50 -22.97
C THR A 475 13.59 4.69 -22.06
N ALA A 476 13.71 5.90 -22.63
CA ALA A 476 13.42 7.12 -21.88
C ALA A 476 12.00 7.06 -21.32
N LEU A 477 11.75 7.74 -20.17
CA LEU A 477 10.40 7.88 -19.64
C LEU A 477 9.47 8.40 -20.74
N PRO A 478 8.24 7.86 -20.86
CA PRO A 478 7.24 8.42 -21.73
C PRO A 478 6.90 9.85 -21.30
N ASP A 479 6.37 10.64 -22.24
CA ASP A 479 5.90 11.99 -21.92
C ASP A 479 4.92 11.95 -20.74
N ALA A 480 5.02 12.93 -19.85
CA ALA A 480 4.16 13.03 -18.69
C ALA A 480 2.70 13.25 -19.12
N THR A 481 1.82 12.34 -18.69
CA THR A 481 0.38 12.45 -18.87
C THR A 481 -0.32 12.18 -17.54
N LEU A 482 -1.54 12.69 -17.38
CA LEU A 482 -2.35 12.36 -16.20
C LEU A 482 -2.60 10.83 -16.10
N ALA A 483 -2.69 10.16 -17.24
CA ALA A 483 -2.92 8.72 -17.29
C ALA A 483 -1.74 7.91 -16.74
N ASN A 484 -0.50 8.28 -17.08
CA ASN A 484 0.68 7.57 -16.58
C ASN A 484 1.19 8.08 -15.21
N GLY A 485 0.52 9.08 -14.63
CA GLY A 485 0.80 9.59 -13.27
C GLY A 485 2.15 10.27 -13.08
N LEU A 486 2.89 10.53 -14.15
CA LEU A 486 4.21 11.18 -14.06
C LEU A 486 4.07 12.67 -13.76
N PRO A 487 5.04 13.29 -13.06
CA PRO A 487 5.05 14.72 -12.79
C PRO A 487 5.23 15.52 -14.08
N GLY A 488 4.55 16.68 -14.13
CA GLY A 488 4.57 17.58 -15.30
C GLY A 488 3.40 17.38 -16.28
N ALA A 489 2.53 16.41 -16.06
CA ALA A 489 1.29 16.29 -16.84
C ALA A 489 0.42 17.55 -16.67
N SER A 490 -0.24 17.98 -17.74
CA SER A 490 -1.17 19.12 -17.77
C SER A 490 -2.41 18.80 -18.60
N GLY A 491 -3.34 19.73 -18.73
CA GLY A 491 -4.57 19.50 -19.48
C GLY A 491 -5.66 18.78 -18.65
N PHE A 492 -5.71 19.05 -17.34
CA PHE A 492 -6.73 18.52 -16.42
C PHE A 492 -7.19 19.62 -15.44
N VAL A 493 -8.35 19.44 -14.86
CA VAL A 493 -8.87 20.29 -13.78
C VAL A 493 -8.95 19.43 -12.52
N PRO A 494 -8.33 19.83 -11.38
CA PRO A 494 -8.48 19.10 -10.13
C PRO A 494 -9.91 19.20 -9.62
N ASP A 495 -10.63 18.09 -9.71
CA ASP A 495 -11.97 17.86 -9.17
C ASP A 495 -12.13 16.35 -9.00
N ASN A 496 -12.54 15.90 -7.82
CA ASN A 496 -12.63 14.48 -7.51
C ASN A 496 -13.68 13.79 -8.39
N ILE A 497 -13.32 12.61 -8.88
CA ILE A 497 -14.19 11.77 -9.69
C ILE A 497 -14.21 10.38 -9.07
N ASP A 498 -15.36 9.94 -8.62
CA ASP A 498 -15.54 8.57 -8.17
C ASP A 498 -15.56 7.58 -9.34
N PRO A 499 -15.00 6.37 -9.16
CA PRO A 499 -15.00 5.37 -10.20
C PRO A 499 -16.41 4.84 -10.47
N VAL A 500 -16.74 4.68 -11.74
CA VAL A 500 -17.98 4.02 -12.19
C VAL A 500 -17.60 2.87 -13.12
N ALA A 501 -17.33 1.70 -12.57
CA ALA A 501 -16.83 0.54 -13.30
C ALA A 501 -17.72 0.14 -14.48
N SER A 502 -19.07 0.23 -14.33
CA SER A 502 -20.03 -0.06 -15.40
C SER A 502 -19.95 0.90 -16.60
N GLN A 503 -19.32 2.06 -16.44
CA GLN A 503 -19.15 3.08 -17.47
C GLN A 503 -17.69 3.25 -17.89
N GLY A 504 -16.76 2.47 -17.30
CA GLY A 504 -15.32 2.61 -17.52
C GLY A 504 -14.74 3.93 -16.98
N VAL A 505 -15.44 4.59 -16.05
CA VAL A 505 -14.94 5.80 -15.39
C VAL A 505 -13.89 5.39 -14.37
N ILE A 506 -12.68 5.89 -14.55
CA ILE A 506 -11.56 5.71 -13.62
C ILE A 506 -11.64 6.82 -12.57
N GLY A 507 -11.59 6.44 -11.29
CA GLY A 507 -11.54 7.39 -10.17
C GLY A 507 -10.29 8.28 -10.25
N ARG A 508 -10.44 9.53 -9.82
CA ARG A 508 -9.34 10.49 -9.68
C ARG A 508 -9.61 11.34 -8.45
N TYR A 509 -8.59 11.46 -7.63
CA TYR A 509 -8.63 12.25 -6.40
C TYR A 509 -7.40 13.15 -6.33
N TYR A 510 -7.56 14.34 -5.76
CA TYR A 510 -6.53 15.36 -5.86
C TYR A 510 -6.13 15.90 -4.49
N ASP A 511 -4.81 15.94 -4.25
CA ASP A 511 -4.16 16.80 -3.26
C ASP A 511 -3.63 18.03 -4.00
N VAL A 512 -4.18 19.21 -3.71
CA VAL A 512 -3.89 20.44 -4.44
C VAL A 512 -3.04 21.35 -3.58
N THR A 513 -1.86 21.73 -4.10
CA THR A 513 -0.96 22.69 -3.45
C THR A 513 -0.74 23.92 -4.32
N LEU A 514 -1.13 25.11 -3.85
CA LEU A 514 -0.79 26.39 -4.46
C LEU A 514 0.54 26.88 -3.88
N SER A 515 1.62 26.73 -4.66
CA SER A 515 2.98 27.17 -4.27
C SER A 515 3.58 28.19 -5.23
N ALA A 516 3.12 28.22 -6.49
CA ALA A 516 3.59 29.16 -7.50
C ALA A 516 2.95 30.55 -7.32
N ALA A 517 3.69 31.61 -7.67
CA ALA A 517 3.19 32.98 -7.63
C ALA A 517 2.06 33.17 -8.65
N GLY A 518 0.97 33.82 -8.23
CA GLY A 518 -0.21 34.11 -9.05
C GLY A 518 -1.52 33.88 -8.30
N THR A 519 -2.61 34.28 -8.91
CA THR A 519 -3.96 34.13 -8.37
C THR A 519 -4.72 33.05 -9.13
N THR A 520 -5.20 32.04 -8.41
CA THR A 520 -6.15 31.04 -8.92
C THR A 520 -7.56 31.50 -8.57
N THR A 521 -8.40 31.77 -9.57
CA THR A 521 -9.80 32.17 -9.40
C THR A 521 -10.71 30.96 -9.50
N LEU A 522 -11.45 30.66 -8.44
CA LEU A 522 -12.44 29.59 -8.40
C LEU A 522 -13.85 30.18 -8.57
N ASP A 523 -14.46 29.92 -9.74
CA ASP A 523 -15.78 30.39 -10.15
C ASP A 523 -16.77 29.25 -10.43
N THR A 524 -16.51 28.06 -9.88
CA THR A 524 -17.31 26.85 -10.02
C THR A 524 -17.25 26.03 -8.75
N ASP A 525 -18.07 24.98 -8.66
CA ASP A 525 -18.05 24.02 -7.55
C ASP A 525 -16.96 22.98 -7.82
N VAL A 526 -16.13 22.69 -6.79
CA VAL A 526 -15.02 21.72 -6.86
C VAL A 526 -14.93 20.96 -5.56
N THR A 527 -14.68 19.67 -5.65
CA THR A 527 -14.32 18.79 -4.53
C THR A 527 -12.95 18.20 -4.76
N ILE A 528 -12.09 18.28 -3.74
CA ILE A 528 -10.76 17.67 -3.73
C ILE A 528 -10.50 17.00 -2.38
N ASP A 529 -9.49 16.15 -2.28
CA ASP A 529 -9.20 15.51 -1.00
C ASP A 529 -8.48 16.46 -0.03
N ARG A 530 -7.46 17.18 -0.47
CA ARG A 530 -6.71 18.10 0.40
C ARG A 530 -6.39 19.40 -0.34
N PHE A 531 -6.43 20.50 0.38
CA PHE A 531 -5.99 21.81 -0.11
C PHE A 531 -4.88 22.38 0.74
N THR A 532 -3.78 22.77 0.09
CA THR A 532 -2.65 23.48 0.71
C THR A 532 -2.32 24.75 -0.06
N ILE A 533 -2.12 25.85 0.63
CA ILE A 533 -1.47 27.04 0.05
C ILE A 533 -0.21 27.37 0.85
N SER A 534 0.95 27.36 0.17
CA SER A 534 2.27 27.50 0.80
C SER A 534 3.14 28.59 0.18
N GLY A 535 2.80 29.09 -1.04
CA GLY A 535 3.52 30.19 -1.67
C GLY A 535 3.17 31.55 -1.08
N GLY A 536 4.16 32.34 -0.69
CA GLY A 536 3.91 33.69 -0.15
C GLY A 536 3.26 34.66 -1.14
N GLU A 537 3.45 34.43 -2.45
CA GLU A 537 2.85 35.20 -3.55
C GLU A 537 1.71 34.43 -4.25
N SER A 538 1.28 33.30 -3.70
CA SER A 538 0.14 32.54 -4.19
C SER A 538 -1.16 33.08 -3.61
N ALA A 539 -2.23 33.06 -4.41
CA ALA A 539 -3.55 33.44 -3.97
C ALA A 539 -4.62 32.48 -4.50
N LEU A 540 -5.64 32.23 -3.69
CA LEU A 540 -6.90 31.62 -4.07
C LEU A 540 -8.03 32.63 -3.88
N ASP A 541 -8.74 32.99 -4.96
CA ASP A 541 -9.93 33.83 -4.93
C ASP A 541 -11.15 32.97 -5.25
N ILE A 542 -11.97 32.63 -4.23
CA ILE A 542 -13.25 31.94 -4.39
C ILE A 542 -14.32 33.00 -4.59
N THR A 543 -14.85 33.08 -5.79
CA THR A 543 -15.90 34.06 -6.14
C THR A 543 -17.22 33.70 -5.47
N SER A 544 -18.18 34.64 -5.48
CA SER A 544 -19.53 34.40 -4.92
C SER A 544 -20.28 33.24 -5.56
N GLU A 545 -19.86 32.78 -6.74
CA GLU A 545 -20.44 31.63 -7.46
C GLU A 545 -19.61 30.36 -7.27
N GLY A 546 -18.42 30.45 -6.64
CA GLY A 546 -17.51 29.33 -6.46
C GLY A 546 -17.67 28.64 -5.10
N SER A 547 -17.42 27.34 -5.09
CA SER A 547 -17.28 26.58 -3.85
C SER A 547 -16.12 25.59 -3.93
N LEU A 548 -15.33 25.52 -2.84
CA LEU A 548 -14.30 24.50 -2.65
C LEU A 548 -14.68 23.61 -1.49
N THR A 549 -14.72 22.31 -1.74
CA THR A 549 -14.81 21.29 -0.69
C THR A 549 -13.50 20.52 -0.63
N SER A 550 -12.85 20.53 0.54
CA SER A 550 -11.74 19.65 0.90
C SER A 550 -12.26 18.52 1.78
N GLU A 551 -12.10 17.28 1.34
CA GLU A 551 -12.54 16.11 2.13
C GLU A 551 -11.60 15.78 3.29
N MET A 552 -10.47 16.46 3.38
CA MET A 552 -9.53 16.46 4.49
C MET A 552 -9.32 17.89 4.99
N ASP A 553 -8.23 18.12 5.74
CA ASP A 553 -7.87 19.44 6.24
C ASP A 553 -7.46 20.42 5.14
N VAL A 554 -7.57 21.70 5.46
CA VAL A 554 -7.02 22.80 4.69
C VAL A 554 -5.81 23.37 5.42
N ALA A 555 -4.65 23.38 4.75
CA ALA A 555 -3.40 23.94 5.26
C ALA A 555 -3.08 25.29 4.58
N HIS A 556 -3.34 26.40 5.26
CA HIS A 556 -2.97 27.75 4.84
C HIS A 556 -1.66 28.16 5.51
N LEU A 557 -0.53 27.81 4.88
CA LEU A 557 0.79 28.00 5.43
C LEU A 557 1.36 29.39 5.12
N ALA A 558 1.00 29.97 3.97
CA ALA A 558 1.37 31.29 3.51
C ALA A 558 0.39 31.78 2.43
N GLY A 559 0.62 32.98 1.86
CA GLY A 559 -0.18 33.50 0.75
C GLY A 559 -1.53 34.06 1.16
N ARG A 560 -2.49 34.06 0.25
CA ARG A 560 -3.80 34.66 0.45
C ARG A 560 -4.93 33.74 0.02
N VAL A 561 -5.95 33.60 0.86
CA VAL A 561 -7.23 32.97 0.53
C VAL A 561 -8.34 34.00 0.71
N ASN A 562 -9.07 34.32 -0.34
CA ASN A 562 -10.27 35.16 -0.31
C ASN A 562 -11.51 34.28 -0.57
N VAL A 563 -12.48 34.34 0.33
CA VAL A 563 -13.70 33.54 0.29
C VAL A 563 -14.91 34.46 0.18
N ASP A 564 -15.37 34.71 -1.04
CA ASP A 564 -16.65 35.41 -1.28
C ASP A 564 -17.79 34.44 -1.54
N GLY A 565 -17.48 33.20 -1.93
CA GLY A 565 -18.40 32.06 -2.04
C GLY A 565 -18.35 31.17 -0.80
N SER A 566 -17.99 29.88 -0.97
CA SER A 566 -17.85 28.96 0.16
C SER A 566 -16.58 28.13 0.09
N LEU A 567 -16.00 27.89 1.27
CA LEU A 567 -14.92 26.92 1.46
C LEU A 567 -15.33 25.98 2.59
N THR A 568 -15.37 24.69 2.28
CA THR A 568 -15.69 23.64 3.25
C THR A 568 -14.46 22.75 3.45
N SER A 569 -14.06 22.53 4.68
CA SER A 569 -13.07 21.54 5.09
C SER A 569 -13.74 20.50 5.96
N THR A 570 -13.66 19.23 5.60
CA THR A 570 -14.17 18.12 6.44
C THR A 570 -13.29 17.95 7.68
N GLY A 571 -11.96 18.17 7.52
CA GLY A 571 -11.02 18.36 8.64
C GLY A 571 -10.91 19.82 9.04
N ASP A 572 -9.87 20.15 9.78
CA ASP A 572 -9.65 21.52 10.29
C ASP A 572 -9.14 22.47 9.19
N TYR A 573 -9.39 23.77 9.37
CA TYR A 573 -8.72 24.83 8.63
C TYR A 573 -7.57 25.39 9.47
N PHE A 574 -6.35 25.11 9.07
CA PHE A 574 -5.15 25.55 9.76
C PHE A 574 -4.51 26.74 9.05
N LEU A 575 -4.60 27.93 9.65
CA LEU A 575 -3.96 29.16 9.19
C LEU A 575 -2.65 29.40 9.96
N LEU A 576 -1.52 28.93 9.41
CA LEU A 576 -0.21 29.17 10.00
C LEU A 576 0.20 30.62 9.86
N SER A 577 0.18 31.15 8.61
CA SER A 577 0.48 32.54 8.27
C SER A 577 -0.25 32.93 6.99
N GLY A 578 -0.18 34.20 6.58
CA GLY A 578 -0.87 34.70 5.39
C GLY A 578 -2.17 35.42 5.72
N LEU A 579 -3.00 35.64 4.70
CA LEU A 579 -4.24 36.41 4.79
C LEU A 579 -5.45 35.56 4.40
N LEU A 580 -6.39 35.41 5.33
CA LEU A 580 -7.73 34.91 5.09
C LEU A 580 -8.69 36.09 5.04
N SER A 581 -9.43 36.26 3.94
CA SER A 581 -10.33 37.39 3.70
C SER A 581 -11.61 36.95 2.99
N GLY A 582 -12.52 37.91 2.75
CA GLY A 582 -13.75 37.71 1.99
C GLY A 582 -15.01 37.90 2.80
N SER A 583 -16.17 37.80 2.11
CA SER A 583 -17.50 38.02 2.67
C SER A 583 -18.40 36.78 2.58
N GLY A 584 -17.82 35.62 2.28
CA GLY A 584 -18.52 34.34 2.13
C GLY A 584 -18.55 33.51 3.41
N THR A 585 -18.52 32.18 3.22
CA THR A 585 -18.66 31.22 4.31
C THR A 585 -17.51 30.23 4.30
N LEU A 586 -16.85 30.09 5.46
CA LEU A 586 -15.89 29.02 5.77
C LEU A 586 -16.58 28.00 6.68
N ARG A 587 -16.55 26.72 6.29
CA ARG A 587 -17.03 25.60 7.10
C ARG A 587 -15.87 24.70 7.46
N ALA A 588 -15.61 24.54 8.75
CA ALA A 588 -14.60 23.61 9.28
C ALA A 588 -14.91 23.31 10.75
N PRO A 589 -14.58 22.12 11.29
CA PRO A 589 -14.68 21.84 12.72
C PRO A 589 -13.97 22.90 13.54
N PHE A 590 -12.73 23.26 13.16
CA PHE A 590 -11.95 24.34 13.75
C PHE A 590 -11.26 25.19 12.68
N LEU A 591 -11.39 26.51 12.78
CA LEU A 591 -10.48 27.47 12.18
C LEU A 591 -9.41 27.82 13.22
N THR A 592 -8.19 27.31 13.04
CA THR A 592 -7.08 27.60 13.95
C THR A 592 -6.08 28.54 13.28
N SER A 593 -5.97 29.78 13.77
CA SER A 593 -4.99 30.78 13.30
C SER A 593 -3.83 30.91 14.30
N VAL A 594 -2.59 30.73 13.80
CA VAL A 594 -1.37 30.82 14.62
C VAL A 594 -0.68 32.20 14.49
N MET A 595 -0.35 32.62 13.27
CA MET A 595 0.29 33.91 12.95
C MET A 595 -0.39 34.59 11.75
N GLY A 596 -1.55 34.06 11.31
CA GLY A 596 -2.26 34.59 10.17
C GLY A 596 -3.03 35.87 10.47
N THR A 597 -3.39 36.58 9.41
CA THR A 597 -4.31 37.71 9.43
C THR A 597 -5.67 37.25 8.92
N ILE A 598 -6.74 37.57 9.64
CA ILE A 598 -8.12 37.40 9.21
C ILE A 598 -8.71 38.78 8.99
N ALA A 599 -9.20 39.07 7.77
CA ALA A 599 -9.77 40.36 7.38
C ALA A 599 -11.15 40.13 6.71
N PRO A 600 -12.25 40.11 7.46
CA PRO A 600 -13.58 39.99 6.88
C PRO A 600 -13.84 41.11 5.87
N GLY A 601 -14.45 40.80 4.73
CA GLY A 601 -14.63 41.77 3.62
C GLY A 601 -13.39 42.12 2.83
N GLY A 602 -12.20 41.79 3.35
CA GLY A 602 -10.90 42.20 2.79
C GLY A 602 -10.40 43.54 3.33
N VAL A 603 -9.10 43.78 3.21
CA VAL A 603 -8.47 45.00 3.74
C VAL A 603 -9.01 46.23 3.00
N GLY A 604 -9.62 47.18 3.74
CA GLY A 604 -10.21 48.41 3.21
C GLY A 604 -11.65 48.26 2.70
N THR A 605 -12.29 47.10 2.92
CA THR A 605 -13.66 46.84 2.47
C THR A 605 -14.46 46.18 3.57
N VAL A 606 -15.53 46.87 4.03
CA VAL A 606 -16.40 46.32 5.07
C VAL A 606 -17.19 45.11 4.57
N GLY A 607 -17.11 43.98 5.32
CA GLY A 607 -17.82 42.76 5.01
C GLY A 607 -18.00 41.82 6.21
N THR A 608 -18.64 40.69 5.95
CA THR A 608 -18.87 39.64 6.96
C THR A 608 -18.29 38.33 6.46
N LEU A 609 -17.27 37.80 7.14
CA LEU A 609 -16.82 36.44 6.93
C LEU A 609 -17.50 35.54 7.97
N SER A 610 -18.28 34.59 7.48
CA SER A 610 -18.98 33.62 8.33
C SER A 610 -18.11 32.37 8.52
N VAL A 611 -17.95 31.92 9.77
CA VAL A 611 -17.27 30.67 10.11
C VAL A 611 -18.30 29.73 10.75
N GLU A 612 -18.67 28.69 10.03
CA GLU A 612 -19.53 27.63 10.55
C GLU A 612 -18.64 26.56 11.20
N GLY A 613 -18.42 26.67 12.51
CA GLY A 613 -17.53 25.85 13.33
C GLY A 613 -16.98 26.60 14.53
N ASN A 614 -15.79 26.27 14.95
CA ASN A 614 -15.10 26.93 16.07
C ASN A 614 -13.92 27.74 15.54
N ALA A 615 -13.63 28.89 16.15
CA ALA A 615 -12.45 29.69 15.83
C ALA A 615 -11.48 29.77 17.01
N ILE A 616 -10.21 29.42 16.76
CA ILE A 616 -9.11 29.53 17.72
C ILE A 616 -8.10 30.52 17.16
N LEU A 617 -7.99 31.68 17.83
CA LEU A 617 -7.02 32.72 17.47
C LEU A 617 -5.94 32.76 18.56
N THR A 618 -4.70 32.43 18.19
CA THR A 618 -3.57 32.53 19.14
C THR A 618 -3.12 33.97 19.28
N SER A 619 -2.21 34.22 20.20
CA SER A 619 -1.64 35.56 20.44
C SER A 619 -0.81 36.11 19.27
N GLY A 620 -0.43 35.25 18.30
CA GLY A 620 0.26 35.65 17.08
C GLY A 620 -0.69 36.09 15.97
N SER A 621 -1.98 35.77 16.08
CA SER A 621 -2.99 36.07 15.07
C SER A 621 -3.36 37.57 15.06
N THR A 622 -3.71 38.07 13.89
CA THR A 622 -4.27 39.42 13.70
C THR A 622 -5.70 39.29 13.17
N LEU A 623 -6.64 39.93 13.88
CA LEU A 623 -7.97 40.20 13.33
C LEU A 623 -8.02 41.64 12.86
N HIS A 624 -8.06 41.85 11.55
CA HIS A 624 -8.15 43.17 10.92
C HIS A 624 -9.62 43.54 10.74
N ILE A 625 -10.03 44.67 11.31
CA ILE A 625 -11.42 45.15 11.24
C ILE A 625 -11.46 46.55 10.67
N ASP A 626 -12.09 46.69 9.50
CA ASP A 626 -12.38 47.98 8.90
C ASP A 626 -13.66 48.58 9.48
N ILE A 627 -13.62 49.91 9.69
CA ILE A 627 -14.75 50.67 10.15
C ILE A 627 -15.15 51.65 9.05
N GLY A 628 -16.31 51.39 8.49
CA GLY A 628 -16.87 52.19 7.41
C GLY A 628 -17.74 53.37 7.86
N PRO A 629 -18.29 54.15 6.92
CA PRO A 629 -19.22 55.24 7.19
C PRO A 629 -20.50 54.74 7.87
N ASN A 630 -21.11 55.61 8.69
CA ASN A 630 -22.39 55.35 9.38
C ASN A 630 -22.37 54.17 10.38
N GLY A 631 -21.20 53.82 10.89
CA GLY A 631 -21.05 52.77 11.90
C GLY A 631 -21.08 51.34 11.33
N ALA A 632 -20.95 51.17 10.02
CA ALA A 632 -20.67 49.87 9.44
C ALA A 632 -19.27 49.39 9.88
N SER A 633 -19.11 48.10 10.10
CA SER A 633 -17.80 47.49 10.44
C SER A 633 -17.74 46.08 9.90
N ASP A 634 -16.53 45.60 9.74
CA ASP A 634 -16.31 44.19 9.53
C ASP A 634 -16.88 43.32 10.62
N VAL A 635 -17.28 42.11 10.25
CA VAL A 635 -17.78 41.10 11.18
C VAL A 635 -17.12 39.76 10.87
N LEU A 636 -16.46 39.17 11.85
CA LEU A 636 -16.16 37.75 11.86
C LEU A 636 -17.29 37.07 12.64
N ALA A 637 -18.18 36.40 11.91
CA ALA A 637 -19.33 35.70 12.49
C ALA A 637 -18.94 34.21 12.70
N VAL A 638 -18.89 33.77 13.97
CA VAL A 638 -18.50 32.38 14.34
C VAL A 638 -19.69 31.71 15.02
#